data_98b2146484ff92346e611aba1afd89cd
#
_entry.id   98b2146484ff92346e611aba1afd89cd
#
_cell.length_a   1.000
_cell.length_b   1.000
_cell.length_c   1.000
_cell.angle_alpha   90.00
_cell.angle_beta   90.00
_cell.angle_gamma   90.00
#
_symmetry.space_group_name_H-M   'P 1'
#
loop_
_entity.id
_entity.type
_entity.pdbx_description
1 polymer ?
#
loop_
_entity_poly.entity_id
_entity_poly.type
_entity_poly.pdbx_seq_one_letter_code
_entity_poly.pdbx_strand_id
1 'polypeptide(L)'
;MNQTSRKPKRARRTLTFVCCLAMLLSSAAPLTVSADTKTGSEATNPVVSTETEVSSSYVKELYMDYIVRMEKTYSNATQTVELTPDNATAMSETTKVVSNYGDFSGSALAIQEGGSATWEVDIPEKALYAIEITYCPYEAHNGNIDMEMTIGGQPPFREASLISLYQTWSEGEMKQDANGNDVKPTSSQALRWQTMELTDPSGYAPGAMRVALDAGKQTFSFTTTSNSVAIASIRLKPASTLPTYSEYRNQNTGKETTGETTRFEAELIASKSDATIYPISDTASASTFPQEAGVLKLNVIGGTKWQEPGQYISWKLTAPEDGYYKLAFRYRQDMLSGMFVTRTVAIDGQVPFEEAQNIQFPYESGWEIFSPSDKEGTPYLFYLTKGDHELTMTVSLGELSELLGRIDKVLTNLNESYRDIMMITGASPDPYRDYSFDKLLPDTLKVMKAQADEMDKVIEIISTISGESGDYISLLKKLTYQVRQMAEKPRTIASTFTDFKSNIGSLGTWLLSAKQQPLTIDSIYVVPGKEELPDASIAWYKELWYHIESFFSSFVTDYSSISRSAENMNYDKTIKVWAPTGRDQAQIIRQLCDEHFSPKYKVSVDVELISGGTLLPSVLAGVGPDVALMNGGGDPINYAIRNAVLDLTQFKDTELSPGFDTVSDWFLDASLVPYTFMGKTYGLPETMSFSMFFYRKDIFEELNLQVPKTYNELVLMIPTLQRYNMGIAFPSSFGGLNLKMLQEGIPLYNNNGESTNLGSDEALKAFEEMCEIFTTYRAEVAYDFVNRFRTGEMPCGIQDYSLYNQLTVFAPEIQGLWEFVPVPGVERADGTIDNITVGGGSAVMIMANTQDKQSSWDFVQWWLSADNQSRYATELESVLGAAAKHPTANINAFSGLTWSVKDRTNIMAQLDGVRTVPEVPGGYYTSRVVDFAFNRVYNESVNPVETMQSYLTDLNDELTRKRNEFGLE
;
A
#
# COMPACT_ATOMS: atom_id res chain seq x y z
N MET A 1 -11.52 56.72 23.52
CA MET A 1 -12.58 56.21 22.66
C MET A 1 -12.08 54.91 22.01
N ASN A 2 -12.52 53.80 22.58
CA ASN A 2 -12.02 52.45 22.30
C ASN A 2 -12.80 51.83 21.14
N GLN A 3 -12.10 51.34 20.12
CA GLN A 3 -12.62 50.37 19.20
C GLN A 3 -11.89 49.06 19.40
N THR A 4 -12.58 48.06 19.90
CA THR A 4 -12.14 46.68 20.02
C THR A 4 -12.50 45.91 18.74
N SER A 5 -11.50 45.47 17.97
CA SER A 5 -11.67 44.58 16.84
C SER A 5 -11.73 43.11 17.27
N ARG A 6 -12.83 42.44 16.97
CA ARG A 6 -12.98 40.99 17.09
C ARG A 6 -12.27 40.28 15.94
N LYS A 7 -11.33 39.39 16.24
CA LYS A 7 -10.78 38.44 15.31
C LYS A 7 -11.64 37.18 15.25
N PRO A 8 -11.86 36.54 14.10
CA PRO A 8 -12.58 35.31 14.00
C PRO A 8 -11.66 34.11 14.32
N LYS A 9 -12.15 33.22 15.18
CA LYS A 9 -11.53 31.90 15.42
C LYS A 9 -12.00 30.92 14.33
N ARG A 10 -11.17 30.61 13.35
CA ARG A 10 -11.30 29.42 12.51
C ARG A 10 -9.91 29.07 11.95
N ALA A 11 -9.21 28.16 12.61
CA ALA A 11 -8.10 27.38 12.06
C ALA A 11 -7.57 26.44 13.16
N ARG A 12 -8.18 25.29 13.32
CA ARG A 12 -7.63 24.17 14.13
C ARG A 12 -8.47 22.91 13.91
N ARG A 13 -8.47 22.35 12.71
CA ARG A 13 -8.99 20.99 12.47
C ARG A 13 -8.37 20.25 11.28
N THR A 14 -7.33 20.78 10.64
CA THR A 14 -6.72 20.15 9.47
C THR A 14 -5.30 19.64 9.73
N LEU A 15 -4.85 19.58 10.97
CA LEU A 15 -3.45 19.22 11.28
C LEU A 15 -3.29 17.83 11.90
N THR A 16 -4.35 17.09 12.15
CA THR A 16 -4.28 15.83 12.89
C THR A 16 -4.10 14.61 11.99
N PHE A 17 -4.46 14.69 10.71
CA PHE A 17 -4.38 13.55 9.80
C PHE A 17 -3.00 13.38 9.14
N VAL A 18 -2.23 14.44 9.02
CA VAL A 18 -0.88 14.40 8.42
C VAL A 18 0.18 13.91 9.43
N CYS A 19 -0.07 14.04 10.72
CA CYS A 19 0.89 13.62 11.74
C CYS A 19 0.95 12.11 12.00
N CYS A 20 -0.08 11.35 11.73
CA CYS A 20 -0.06 9.90 11.97
C CYS A 20 0.75 9.13 10.93
N LEU A 21 0.82 9.61 9.69
CA LEU A 21 1.61 8.96 8.63
C LEU A 21 3.10 9.35 8.66
N ALA A 22 3.42 10.49 9.26
CA ALA A 22 4.81 10.97 9.39
C ALA A 22 5.60 10.30 10.52
N MET A 23 4.93 9.61 11.46
CA MET A 23 5.60 8.93 12.58
C MET A 23 6.13 7.53 12.26
N LEU A 24 5.76 6.95 11.11
CA LEU A 24 6.30 5.66 10.65
C LEU A 24 7.66 5.78 9.94
N LEU A 25 8.18 6.99 9.76
CA LEU A 25 9.37 7.25 8.93
C LEU A 25 10.59 7.80 9.67
N SER A 26 10.62 7.82 10.99
CA SER A 26 11.73 8.46 11.73
C SER A 26 12.58 7.52 12.59
N SER A 27 12.95 6.35 12.08
CA SER A 27 13.98 5.54 12.75
C SER A 27 14.87 4.78 11.77
N ALA A 28 15.57 5.49 10.91
CA ALA A 28 16.72 4.96 10.20
C ALA A 28 17.99 5.62 10.74
N ALA A 29 18.65 4.98 11.68
CA ALA A 29 20.02 5.28 12.04
C ALA A 29 20.89 4.06 11.67
N PRO A 30 22.07 4.26 11.11
CA PRO A 30 22.84 3.22 10.42
C PRO A 30 23.87 2.51 11.31
N LEU A 31 24.31 1.33 10.91
CA LEU A 31 25.15 0.38 11.68
C LEU A 31 26.19 -0.41 10.90
N THR A 32 27.16 -0.98 11.56
CA THR A 32 28.40 -1.51 11.01
C THR A 32 28.90 -2.88 11.52
N VAL A 33 29.65 -3.63 10.75
CA VAL A 33 30.03 -5.07 10.70
C VAL A 33 31.32 -5.52 11.37
N SER A 34 31.40 -6.80 11.71
CA SER A 34 32.62 -7.60 11.47
C SER A 34 32.29 -9.10 11.37
N ALA A 35 32.88 -9.77 10.41
CA ALA A 35 32.71 -11.19 10.16
C ALA A 35 33.88 -12.01 10.75
N ASP A 36 33.55 -13.14 11.34
CA ASP A 36 34.51 -14.23 11.54
C ASP A 36 33.95 -15.53 10.92
N THR A 37 34.77 -16.11 10.06
CA THR A 37 34.51 -17.31 9.28
C THR A 37 34.55 -18.58 10.16
N LYS A 38 33.45 -19.35 10.14
CA LYS A 38 33.52 -20.79 10.43
C LYS A 38 32.98 -21.59 9.22
N THR A 39 33.88 -22.42 8.74
CA THR A 39 33.66 -23.43 7.71
C THR A 39 32.81 -24.58 8.21
N GLY A 40 31.82 -25.00 7.40
CA GLY A 40 31.45 -26.39 7.27
C GLY A 40 30.01 -26.77 7.52
N SER A 41 29.27 -26.94 6.48
CA SER A 41 28.68 -28.21 6.01
C SER A 41 27.72 -27.93 4.84
N GLU A 42 27.97 -28.65 3.75
CA GLU A 42 27.18 -28.61 2.55
C GLU A 42 25.76 -29.13 2.80
N ALA A 43 24.79 -28.22 2.65
CA ALA A 43 23.44 -28.62 2.32
C ALA A 43 23.20 -28.22 0.85
N THR A 44 23.10 -29.22 0.01
CA THR A 44 22.80 -29.09 -1.42
C THR A 44 21.39 -28.53 -1.61
N ASN A 45 21.30 -27.26 -1.93
CA ASN A 45 20.09 -26.68 -2.53
C ASN A 45 20.14 -26.94 -4.05
N PRO A 46 19.01 -27.30 -4.68
CA PRO A 46 18.98 -27.45 -6.11
C PRO A 46 19.15 -26.08 -6.78
N VAL A 47 20.19 -25.94 -7.55
CA VAL A 47 20.40 -24.81 -8.47
C VAL A 47 19.28 -24.88 -9.51
N VAL A 48 18.31 -23.98 -9.42
CA VAL A 48 17.39 -23.71 -10.52
C VAL A 48 18.03 -22.65 -11.39
N SER A 49 18.77 -23.09 -12.39
CA SER A 49 19.15 -22.25 -13.50
C SER A 49 17.96 -22.14 -14.46
N THR A 50 17.25 -21.02 -14.40
CA THR A 50 16.43 -20.58 -15.52
C THR A 50 16.70 -19.10 -15.73
N GLU A 51 17.60 -18.81 -16.67
CA GLU A 51 17.57 -17.55 -17.40
C GLU A 51 16.24 -17.49 -18.15
N THR A 52 15.22 -16.95 -17.51
CA THR A 52 14.05 -16.45 -18.20
C THR A 52 14.24 -14.94 -18.26
N GLU A 53 14.75 -14.45 -19.38
CA GLU A 53 14.57 -13.06 -19.75
C GLU A 53 13.05 -12.83 -19.83
N VAL A 54 12.45 -12.36 -18.76
CA VAL A 54 11.10 -11.81 -18.79
C VAL A 54 11.25 -10.42 -19.40
N SER A 55 11.23 -10.39 -20.74
CA SER A 55 10.94 -9.18 -21.49
C SER A 55 9.53 -8.74 -21.10
N SER A 56 9.41 -7.88 -20.12
CA SER A 56 8.15 -7.20 -19.85
C SER A 56 7.90 -6.24 -21.02
N SER A 57 7.09 -6.67 -21.97
CA SER A 57 6.62 -5.79 -23.04
C SER A 57 5.71 -4.73 -22.41
N TYR A 58 6.28 -3.55 -22.14
CA TYR A 58 5.53 -2.40 -21.68
C TYR A 58 4.64 -1.88 -22.81
N VAL A 59 3.33 -1.87 -22.62
CA VAL A 59 2.37 -1.28 -23.55
C VAL A 59 1.92 0.08 -23.03
N LYS A 60 2.17 1.11 -23.81
CA LYS A 60 1.87 2.52 -23.42
C LYS A 60 0.38 2.89 -23.59
N GLU A 61 -0.34 2.23 -24.52
CA GLU A 61 -1.73 2.55 -24.87
C GLU A 61 -2.68 2.18 -23.72
N LEU A 62 -3.49 3.13 -23.27
CA LEU A 62 -4.54 2.91 -22.26
C LEU A 62 -5.75 2.19 -22.87
N TYR A 63 -6.47 1.41 -22.07
CA TYR A 63 -7.69 0.72 -22.50
C TYR A 63 -8.73 1.68 -23.08
N MET A 64 -8.95 2.84 -22.47
CA MET A 64 -9.91 3.82 -22.97
C MET A 64 -9.55 4.37 -24.37
N ASP A 65 -8.27 4.52 -24.70
CA ASP A 65 -7.83 4.92 -26.04
C ASP A 65 -7.93 3.76 -27.03
N TYR A 66 -7.53 2.57 -26.60
CA TYR A 66 -7.63 1.35 -27.36
C TYR A 66 -9.06 1.08 -27.81
N ILE A 67 -10.04 1.11 -26.88
CA ILE A 67 -11.44 0.79 -27.23
C ILE A 67 -12.04 1.80 -28.19
N VAL A 68 -11.81 3.11 -28.00
CA VAL A 68 -12.27 4.17 -28.90
C VAL A 68 -11.66 4.01 -30.30
N ARG A 69 -10.42 3.54 -30.40
CA ARG A 69 -9.76 3.25 -31.67
C ARG A 69 -10.36 2.01 -32.34
N MET A 70 -10.60 0.95 -31.56
CA MET A 70 -11.10 -0.31 -32.09
C MET A 70 -12.56 -0.27 -32.51
N GLU A 71 -13.41 0.46 -31.82
CA GLU A 71 -14.82 0.65 -32.20
C GLU A 71 -15.03 1.26 -33.59
N LYS A 72 -14.02 1.92 -34.15
CA LYS A 72 -14.07 2.45 -35.52
C LYS A 72 -13.95 1.36 -36.60
N THR A 73 -13.45 0.17 -36.25
CA THR A 73 -13.08 -0.88 -37.22
C THR A 73 -13.63 -2.27 -36.87
N TYR A 74 -14.13 -2.45 -35.65
CA TYR A 74 -14.71 -3.71 -35.16
C TYR A 74 -16.13 -3.46 -34.67
N SER A 75 -17.06 -4.34 -35.00
CA SER A 75 -18.41 -4.38 -34.44
C SER A 75 -18.42 -5.22 -33.16
N ASN A 76 -19.45 -5.11 -32.33
CA ASN A 76 -19.63 -6.02 -31.22
C ASN A 76 -19.83 -7.46 -31.72
N ALA A 77 -19.29 -8.43 -30.98
CA ALA A 77 -19.45 -9.85 -31.23
C ALA A 77 -20.92 -10.27 -31.17
N THR A 78 -21.26 -11.31 -31.92
CA THR A 78 -22.57 -11.96 -31.88
C THR A 78 -22.51 -13.40 -31.39
N GLN A 79 -21.30 -13.97 -31.36
CA GLN A 79 -21.03 -15.37 -30.96
C GLN A 79 -20.15 -15.40 -29.72
N THR A 80 -20.25 -16.50 -28.98
CA THR A 80 -19.42 -16.76 -27.79
C THR A 80 -18.39 -17.83 -28.09
N VAL A 81 -17.17 -17.62 -27.62
CA VAL A 81 -16.06 -18.59 -27.66
C VAL A 81 -15.67 -18.91 -26.22
N GLU A 82 -15.52 -20.19 -25.88
CA GLU A 82 -15.22 -20.63 -24.52
C GLU A 82 -13.83 -21.26 -24.40
N LEU A 83 -13.06 -20.76 -23.45
CA LEU A 83 -11.76 -21.29 -23.04
C LEU A 83 -11.97 -22.08 -21.75
N THR A 84 -11.66 -23.38 -21.80
CA THR A 84 -11.87 -24.32 -20.69
C THR A 84 -10.56 -25.02 -20.34
N PRO A 85 -10.46 -25.70 -19.19
CA PRO A 85 -9.32 -26.54 -18.88
C PRO A 85 -8.98 -27.58 -19.95
N ASP A 86 -10.01 -28.13 -20.60
CA ASP A 86 -9.89 -29.23 -21.56
C ASP A 86 -9.30 -28.78 -22.93
N ASN A 87 -9.44 -27.49 -23.27
CA ASN A 87 -8.91 -26.93 -24.52
C ASN A 87 -7.68 -26.03 -24.33
N ALA A 88 -7.08 -26.01 -23.14
CA ALA A 88 -5.80 -25.35 -22.91
C ALA A 88 -4.68 -26.05 -23.70
N THR A 89 -3.89 -25.27 -24.43
CA THR A 89 -2.84 -25.81 -25.33
C THR A 89 -1.47 -25.88 -24.68
N ALA A 90 -1.22 -25.01 -23.67
CA ALA A 90 -0.01 -25.03 -22.86
C ALA A 90 -0.31 -24.59 -21.42
N MET A 91 0.46 -25.11 -20.49
CA MET A 91 0.41 -24.78 -19.06
C MET A 91 1.82 -24.75 -18.51
N SER A 92 2.08 -23.81 -17.57
CA SER A 92 3.34 -23.80 -16.81
C SER A 92 3.41 -25.01 -15.86
N GLU A 93 4.58 -25.31 -15.32
CA GLU A 93 4.79 -26.40 -14.36
C GLU A 93 3.98 -26.21 -13.07
N THR A 94 3.66 -24.96 -12.71
CA THR A 94 2.88 -24.57 -11.53
C THR A 94 1.36 -24.51 -11.80
N THR A 95 0.92 -24.88 -13.01
CA THR A 95 -0.50 -24.93 -13.40
C THR A 95 -0.95 -26.38 -13.52
N LYS A 96 -2.07 -26.74 -12.89
CA LYS A 96 -2.61 -28.10 -12.92
C LYS A 96 -4.13 -28.10 -13.10
N VAL A 97 -4.66 -29.16 -13.72
CA VAL A 97 -6.09 -29.40 -13.75
C VAL A 97 -6.53 -29.98 -12.40
N VAL A 98 -7.54 -29.37 -11.78
CA VAL A 98 -8.19 -29.86 -10.57
C VAL A 98 -9.65 -30.14 -10.87
N SER A 99 -10.22 -31.12 -10.18
CA SER A 99 -11.63 -31.51 -10.38
C SER A 99 -12.38 -31.41 -9.06
N ASN A 100 -13.63 -30.93 -9.13
CA ASN A 100 -14.52 -30.81 -7.97
C ASN A 100 -13.91 -29.98 -6.83
N TYR A 101 -13.38 -28.78 -7.17
CA TYR A 101 -12.80 -27.86 -6.20
C TYR A 101 -13.88 -26.94 -5.61
N GLY A 102 -13.95 -26.86 -4.27
CA GLY A 102 -15.02 -26.13 -3.58
C GLY A 102 -16.41 -26.76 -3.85
N ASP A 103 -17.36 -25.92 -4.19
CA ASP A 103 -18.74 -26.29 -4.56
C ASP A 103 -18.95 -26.51 -6.08
N PHE A 104 -17.90 -26.35 -6.89
CA PHE A 104 -17.94 -26.53 -8.34
C PHE A 104 -17.73 -28.00 -8.72
N SER A 105 -18.71 -28.54 -9.45
CA SER A 105 -18.64 -29.91 -10.00
C SER A 105 -18.13 -29.83 -11.45
N GLY A 106 -16.83 -30.03 -11.67
CA GLY A 106 -16.23 -29.97 -12.99
C GLY A 106 -14.73 -29.85 -12.92
N SER A 107 -14.08 -29.64 -14.07
CA SER A 107 -12.65 -29.39 -14.17
C SER A 107 -12.36 -27.89 -14.10
N ALA A 108 -11.32 -27.51 -13.38
CA ALA A 108 -10.80 -26.16 -13.34
C ALA A 108 -9.28 -26.15 -13.48
N LEU A 109 -8.71 -25.07 -13.98
CA LEU A 109 -7.26 -24.83 -13.97
C LEU A 109 -6.87 -24.15 -12.69
N ALA A 110 -6.14 -24.82 -11.82
CA ALA A 110 -5.48 -24.21 -10.68
C ALA A 110 -4.16 -23.63 -11.16
N ILE A 111 -4.10 -22.33 -11.34
CA ILE A 111 -2.93 -21.57 -11.73
C ILE A 111 -2.34 -21.00 -10.44
N GLN A 112 -1.21 -21.56 -10.01
CA GLN A 112 -0.49 -21.06 -8.86
C GLN A 112 0.20 -19.74 -9.19
N GLU A 113 0.60 -19.04 -8.20
CA GLU A 113 1.28 -17.75 -8.32
C GLU A 113 2.50 -17.85 -9.26
N GLY A 114 2.59 -16.95 -10.25
CA GLY A 114 3.58 -17.01 -11.34
C GLY A 114 3.30 -18.04 -12.41
N GLY A 115 2.23 -18.83 -12.27
CA GLY A 115 1.80 -19.80 -13.25
C GLY A 115 1.07 -19.18 -14.43
N SER A 116 0.99 -19.92 -15.53
CA SER A 116 0.29 -19.49 -16.74
C SER A 116 -0.46 -20.63 -17.43
N ALA A 117 -1.51 -20.25 -18.14
CA ALA A 117 -2.22 -21.13 -19.05
C ALA A 117 -2.45 -20.42 -20.39
N THR A 118 -2.31 -21.17 -21.49
CA THR A 118 -2.42 -20.67 -22.86
C THR A 118 -3.44 -21.47 -23.65
N TRP A 119 -4.22 -20.78 -24.47
CA TRP A 119 -5.22 -21.34 -25.37
C TRP A 119 -4.97 -20.88 -26.81
N GLU A 120 -5.06 -21.77 -27.75
CA GLU A 120 -5.15 -21.48 -29.17
C GLU A 120 -6.59 -21.71 -29.61
N VAL A 121 -7.30 -20.64 -29.95
CA VAL A 121 -8.74 -20.71 -30.29
C VAL A 121 -9.02 -20.15 -31.67
N ASP A 122 -10.06 -20.68 -32.31
CA ASP A 122 -10.52 -20.20 -33.63
C ASP A 122 -11.67 -19.18 -33.41
N ILE A 123 -11.39 -17.92 -33.70
CA ILE A 123 -12.33 -16.82 -33.54
C ILE A 123 -13.27 -16.78 -34.75
N PRO A 124 -14.60 -16.90 -34.55
CA PRO A 124 -15.53 -17.07 -35.67
C PRO A 124 -15.75 -15.81 -36.49
N GLU A 125 -15.61 -14.65 -35.91
CA GLU A 125 -15.88 -13.35 -36.54
C GLU A 125 -14.92 -12.25 -36.06
N LYS A 126 -14.65 -11.29 -36.94
CA LYS A 126 -13.87 -10.09 -36.61
C LYS A 126 -14.73 -9.14 -35.77
N ALA A 127 -14.54 -9.09 -34.45
CA ALA A 127 -15.41 -8.34 -33.55
C ALA A 127 -14.72 -7.93 -32.22
N LEU A 128 -15.44 -7.13 -31.43
CA LEU A 128 -15.13 -6.80 -30.05
C LEU A 128 -15.81 -7.81 -29.12
N TYR A 129 -15.04 -8.52 -28.36
CA TYR A 129 -15.50 -9.51 -27.39
C TYR A 129 -15.32 -9.00 -25.97
N ALA A 130 -16.38 -9.07 -25.15
CA ALA A 130 -16.28 -8.96 -23.70
C ALA A 130 -15.69 -10.26 -23.11
N ILE A 131 -14.94 -10.12 -22.04
CA ILE A 131 -14.30 -11.25 -21.35
C ILE A 131 -15.02 -11.50 -20.05
N GLU A 132 -15.59 -12.70 -19.90
CA GLU A 132 -16.21 -13.19 -18.68
C GLU A 132 -15.36 -14.32 -18.13
N ILE A 133 -15.07 -14.31 -16.83
CA ILE A 133 -14.27 -15.33 -16.16
C ILE A 133 -15.07 -15.97 -15.02
N THR A 134 -15.03 -17.31 -14.94
CA THR A 134 -15.56 -18.08 -13.81
C THR A 134 -14.39 -18.62 -13.01
N TYR A 135 -14.24 -18.15 -11.78
CA TYR A 135 -13.05 -18.40 -10.96
C TYR A 135 -13.38 -18.59 -9.47
N CYS A 136 -12.43 -19.17 -8.76
CA CYS A 136 -12.41 -19.28 -7.30
C CYS A 136 -10.96 -19.07 -6.81
N PRO A 137 -10.70 -18.41 -5.67
CA PRO A 137 -9.38 -18.39 -5.06
C PRO A 137 -8.86 -19.81 -4.82
N TYR A 138 -7.58 -20.06 -5.12
CA TYR A 138 -6.94 -21.36 -4.95
C TYR A 138 -5.72 -21.22 -4.06
N GLU A 139 -5.78 -21.74 -2.82
CA GLU A 139 -4.67 -21.58 -1.84
C GLU A 139 -4.14 -20.13 -1.80
N ALA A 140 -5.04 -19.15 -1.97
CA ALA A 140 -4.68 -17.75 -2.08
C ALA A 140 -4.50 -17.12 -0.69
N HIS A 141 -3.62 -16.14 -0.64
CA HIS A 141 -3.39 -15.29 0.52
C HIS A 141 -4.29 -14.05 0.49
N ASN A 142 -4.11 -13.12 1.42
CA ASN A 142 -4.81 -11.84 1.41
C ASN A 142 -4.50 -11.02 0.14
N GLY A 143 -5.39 -10.09 -0.17
CA GLY A 143 -5.29 -9.23 -1.35
C GLY A 143 -6.00 -9.83 -2.57
N ASN A 144 -6.01 -9.11 -3.66
CA ASN A 144 -6.61 -9.55 -4.91
C ASN A 144 -5.76 -10.61 -5.61
N ILE A 145 -6.37 -11.30 -6.56
CA ILE A 145 -5.68 -12.17 -7.50
C ILE A 145 -5.36 -11.33 -8.73
N ASP A 146 -4.08 -10.99 -8.90
CA ASP A 146 -3.67 -10.16 -10.04
C ASP A 146 -3.15 -11.03 -11.18
N MET A 147 -3.52 -10.65 -12.39
CA MET A 147 -3.23 -11.42 -13.61
C MET A 147 -2.81 -10.51 -14.76
N GLU A 148 -1.98 -11.04 -15.63
CA GLU A 148 -1.68 -10.48 -16.93
C GLU A 148 -2.38 -11.31 -18.02
N MET A 149 -3.00 -10.63 -18.97
CA MET A 149 -3.57 -11.22 -20.17
C MET A 149 -2.78 -10.80 -21.40
N THR A 150 -2.36 -11.79 -22.23
CA THR A 150 -1.73 -11.53 -23.51
C THR A 150 -2.52 -12.14 -24.66
N ILE A 151 -2.49 -11.47 -25.81
CA ILE A 151 -3.06 -11.92 -27.07
C ILE A 151 -1.94 -11.91 -28.09
N GLY A 152 -1.63 -13.09 -28.69
CA GLY A 152 -0.48 -13.22 -29.57
C GLY A 152 0.88 -12.94 -28.88
N GLY A 153 0.96 -13.16 -27.57
CA GLY A 153 2.17 -12.97 -26.77
C GLY A 153 2.43 -11.53 -26.30
N GLN A 154 1.48 -10.60 -26.50
CA GLN A 154 1.59 -9.22 -26.04
C GLN A 154 0.30 -8.78 -25.35
N PRO A 155 0.36 -7.96 -24.29
CA PRO A 155 -0.81 -7.30 -23.75
C PRO A 155 -1.42 -6.38 -24.81
N PRO A 156 -2.75 -6.41 -25.03
CA PRO A 156 -3.39 -5.56 -26.04
C PRO A 156 -3.44 -4.07 -25.67
N PHE A 157 -3.37 -3.76 -24.39
CA PHE A 157 -3.35 -2.42 -23.80
C PHE A 157 -2.76 -2.52 -22.38
N ARG A 158 -2.42 -1.38 -21.75
CA ARG A 158 -1.70 -1.34 -20.47
C ARG A 158 -2.43 -2.08 -19.35
N GLU A 159 -3.74 -1.87 -19.21
CA GLU A 159 -4.55 -2.45 -18.13
C GLU A 159 -4.72 -3.97 -18.27
N ALA A 160 -4.42 -4.56 -19.43
CA ALA A 160 -4.39 -6.01 -19.60
C ALA A 160 -3.29 -6.70 -18.77
N SER A 161 -2.27 -5.97 -18.34
CA SER A 161 -1.23 -6.45 -17.41
C SER A 161 -1.58 -6.18 -15.94
N LEU A 162 -2.76 -5.60 -15.64
CA LEU A 162 -3.18 -5.17 -14.30
C LEU A 162 -4.57 -5.72 -13.92
N ILE A 163 -4.98 -6.84 -14.49
CA ILE A 163 -6.29 -7.45 -14.21
C ILE A 163 -6.32 -7.92 -12.77
N SER A 164 -7.29 -7.44 -11.98
CA SER A 164 -7.50 -7.85 -10.59
C SER A 164 -8.83 -8.58 -10.44
N LEU A 165 -8.80 -9.80 -9.90
CA LEU A 165 -9.98 -10.57 -9.52
C LEU A 165 -10.15 -10.47 -8.00
N TYR A 166 -11.33 -10.03 -7.55
CA TYR A 166 -11.63 -9.88 -6.15
C TYR A 166 -11.86 -11.24 -5.48
N GLN A 167 -11.42 -11.36 -4.25
CA GLN A 167 -11.75 -12.48 -3.39
C GLN A 167 -13.05 -12.18 -2.65
N THR A 168 -13.69 -13.21 -2.09
CA THR A 168 -14.82 -13.03 -1.19
C THR A 168 -14.39 -13.27 0.25
N TRP A 169 -14.76 -12.35 1.13
CA TRP A 169 -14.47 -12.40 2.57
C TRP A 169 -15.77 -12.43 3.36
N SER A 170 -15.76 -13.20 4.44
CA SER A 170 -16.81 -13.18 5.45
C SER A 170 -16.26 -12.67 6.78
N GLU A 171 -17.10 -12.06 7.60
CA GLU A 171 -16.73 -11.64 8.94
C GLU A 171 -17.08 -12.69 9.97
N GLY A 172 -16.23 -12.83 10.99
CA GLY A 172 -16.52 -13.59 12.18
C GLY A 172 -17.51 -12.88 13.10
N GLU A 173 -17.83 -13.48 14.23
CA GLU A 173 -18.69 -12.88 15.23
C GLU A 173 -18.02 -11.64 15.85
N MET A 174 -18.81 -10.58 16.04
CA MET A 174 -18.38 -9.38 16.74
C MET A 174 -18.22 -9.67 18.21
N LYS A 175 -17.01 -9.52 18.75
CA LYS A 175 -16.67 -9.76 20.16
C LYS A 175 -16.56 -8.43 20.91
N GLN A 176 -16.67 -8.50 22.23
CA GLN A 176 -16.48 -7.32 23.09
C GLN A 176 -15.27 -7.50 24.01
N ASP A 177 -14.59 -6.39 24.29
CA ASP A 177 -13.54 -6.37 25.30
C ASP A 177 -14.12 -6.31 26.73
N ALA A 178 -13.26 -6.34 27.74
CA ALA A 178 -13.66 -6.30 29.15
C ALA A 178 -14.36 -4.99 29.57
N ASN A 179 -14.24 -3.95 28.75
CA ASN A 179 -14.91 -2.66 28.97
C ASN A 179 -16.24 -2.56 28.20
N GLY A 180 -16.62 -3.61 27.45
CA GLY A 180 -17.81 -3.66 26.62
C GLY A 180 -17.64 -3.01 25.25
N ASN A 181 -16.40 -2.60 24.87
CA ASN A 181 -16.13 -2.10 23.53
C ASN A 181 -16.17 -3.22 22.52
N ASP A 182 -16.77 -2.97 21.37
CA ASP A 182 -16.73 -3.92 20.26
C ASP A 182 -15.30 -3.99 19.69
N VAL A 183 -14.85 -5.20 19.41
CA VAL A 183 -13.56 -5.48 18.77
C VAL A 183 -13.81 -5.78 17.31
N LYS A 184 -12.94 -5.29 16.42
CA LYS A 184 -13.01 -5.59 14.99
C LYS A 184 -13.14 -7.10 14.80
N PRO A 185 -14.17 -7.57 14.05
CA PRO A 185 -14.30 -8.99 13.75
C PRO A 185 -13.16 -9.46 12.83
N THR A 186 -12.76 -10.72 13.00
CA THR A 186 -11.79 -11.35 12.10
C THR A 186 -12.40 -11.57 10.74
N SER A 187 -11.64 -11.24 9.69
CA SER A 187 -12.05 -11.55 8.32
C SER A 187 -11.50 -12.92 7.92
N SER A 188 -12.34 -13.77 7.35
CA SER A 188 -11.96 -15.07 6.81
C SER A 188 -12.30 -15.16 5.33
N GLN A 189 -11.38 -15.72 4.54
CA GLN A 189 -11.62 -15.97 3.13
C GLN A 189 -12.76 -16.97 2.93
N ALA A 190 -13.73 -16.60 2.10
CA ALA A 190 -14.80 -17.50 1.69
C ALA A 190 -14.47 -18.09 0.31
N LEU A 191 -14.23 -19.41 0.25
CA LEU A 191 -14.02 -20.11 -1.01
C LEU A 191 -15.35 -20.20 -1.77
N ARG A 192 -15.62 -19.21 -2.62
CA ARG A 192 -16.85 -19.13 -3.41
C ARG A 192 -16.50 -18.98 -4.89
N TRP A 193 -17.10 -19.77 -5.75
CA TRP A 193 -17.03 -19.60 -7.19
C TRP A 193 -17.81 -18.35 -7.61
N GLN A 194 -17.15 -17.54 -8.43
CA GLN A 194 -17.71 -16.29 -8.93
C GLN A 194 -17.60 -16.26 -10.46
N THR A 195 -18.59 -15.64 -11.09
CA THR A 195 -18.55 -15.35 -12.53
C THR A 195 -18.69 -13.85 -12.69
N MET A 196 -17.72 -13.22 -13.35
CA MET A 196 -17.74 -11.78 -13.60
C MET A 196 -17.22 -11.43 -14.99
N GLU A 197 -17.72 -10.36 -15.57
CA GLU A 197 -17.11 -9.71 -16.70
C GLU A 197 -15.88 -8.93 -16.22
N LEU A 198 -14.76 -9.06 -16.92
CA LEU A 198 -13.60 -8.22 -16.62
C LEU A 198 -13.93 -6.76 -16.91
N THR A 199 -13.56 -5.89 -15.99
CA THR A 199 -13.75 -4.43 -16.09
C THR A 199 -12.41 -3.72 -16.05
N ASP A 200 -12.39 -2.47 -16.50
CA ASP A 200 -11.19 -1.65 -16.40
C ASP A 200 -10.81 -1.45 -14.92
N PRO A 201 -9.63 -1.92 -14.47
CA PRO A 201 -9.20 -1.80 -13.08
C PRO A 201 -8.99 -0.35 -12.64
N SER A 202 -8.78 0.58 -13.58
CA SER A 202 -8.72 2.01 -13.27
C SER A 202 -10.10 2.63 -13.06
N GLY A 203 -11.18 1.97 -13.50
CA GLY A 203 -12.56 2.43 -13.43
C GLY A 203 -12.92 3.52 -14.45
N TYR A 204 -12.01 3.88 -15.35
CA TYR A 204 -12.23 4.99 -16.30
C TYR A 204 -13.10 4.63 -17.49
N ALA A 205 -13.10 3.37 -17.90
CA ALA A 205 -13.99 2.88 -18.94
C ALA A 205 -15.14 2.07 -18.31
N PRO A 206 -16.40 2.56 -18.40
CA PRO A 206 -17.54 1.86 -17.83
C PRO A 206 -17.88 0.57 -18.57
N GLY A 207 -18.41 -0.41 -17.85
CA GLY A 207 -18.87 -1.68 -18.37
C GLY A 207 -17.77 -2.72 -18.57
N ALA A 208 -18.10 -3.77 -19.32
CA ALA A 208 -17.20 -4.88 -19.58
C ALA A 208 -16.00 -4.47 -20.46
N MET A 209 -14.82 -4.92 -20.06
CA MET A 209 -13.61 -4.79 -20.88
C MET A 209 -13.74 -5.64 -22.15
N ARG A 210 -13.50 -5.02 -23.32
CA ARG A 210 -13.61 -5.67 -24.63
C ARG A 210 -12.29 -5.69 -25.37
N VAL A 211 -12.01 -6.82 -26.02
CA VAL A 211 -10.84 -6.99 -26.87
C VAL A 211 -11.23 -7.15 -28.32
N ALA A 212 -10.46 -6.51 -29.22
CA ALA A 212 -10.65 -6.62 -30.67
C ALA A 212 -9.92 -7.86 -31.18
N LEU A 213 -10.67 -8.76 -31.81
CA LEU A 213 -10.14 -10.00 -32.37
C LEU A 213 -10.45 -10.10 -33.85
N ASP A 214 -9.46 -10.49 -34.64
CA ASP A 214 -9.67 -10.88 -36.02
C ASP A 214 -10.16 -12.33 -36.11
N ALA A 215 -10.94 -12.67 -37.13
CA ALA A 215 -11.39 -14.04 -37.38
C ALA A 215 -10.20 -14.96 -37.67
N GLY A 216 -10.28 -16.22 -37.18
CA GLY A 216 -9.24 -17.23 -37.30
C GLY A 216 -8.50 -17.52 -35.99
N LYS A 217 -7.36 -18.20 -36.09
CA LYS A 217 -6.62 -18.63 -34.89
C LYS A 217 -5.99 -17.49 -34.17
N GLN A 218 -6.29 -17.41 -32.84
CA GLN A 218 -5.72 -16.46 -31.89
C GLN A 218 -5.18 -17.21 -30.69
N THR A 219 -4.10 -16.69 -30.10
CA THR A 219 -3.50 -17.25 -28.90
C THR A 219 -3.77 -16.34 -27.72
N PHE A 220 -4.39 -16.88 -26.67
CA PHE A 220 -4.62 -16.21 -25.39
C PHE A 220 -3.74 -16.83 -24.32
N SER A 221 -3.15 -16.00 -23.47
CA SER A 221 -2.44 -16.47 -22.30
C SER A 221 -2.84 -15.65 -21.09
N PHE A 222 -3.06 -16.32 -19.95
CA PHE A 222 -3.30 -15.69 -18.65
C PHE A 222 -2.20 -16.17 -17.70
N THR A 223 -1.56 -15.22 -17.04
CA THR A 223 -0.47 -15.46 -16.08
C THR A 223 -0.84 -14.79 -14.76
N THR A 224 -0.78 -15.52 -13.65
CA THR A 224 -0.97 -14.92 -12.33
C THR A 224 0.29 -14.19 -11.90
N THR A 225 0.15 -12.93 -11.50
CA THR A 225 1.26 -12.08 -11.02
C THR A 225 1.27 -11.93 -9.50
N SER A 226 0.11 -12.17 -8.87
CA SER A 226 -0.06 -12.22 -7.42
C SER A 226 -1.20 -13.16 -7.07
N ASN A 227 -1.04 -13.97 -6.04
CA ASN A 227 -1.98 -15.01 -5.61
C ASN A 227 -2.24 -16.11 -6.64
N SER A 228 -2.99 -17.12 -6.24
CA SER A 228 -3.33 -18.29 -7.04
C SER A 228 -4.83 -18.34 -7.31
N VAL A 229 -5.23 -18.88 -8.47
CA VAL A 229 -6.63 -18.94 -8.91
C VAL A 229 -6.98 -20.30 -9.49
N ALA A 230 -8.19 -20.77 -9.23
CA ALA A 230 -8.82 -21.83 -9.99
C ALA A 230 -9.80 -21.23 -11.01
N ILE A 231 -9.62 -21.50 -12.29
CA ILE A 231 -10.44 -20.99 -13.40
C ILE A 231 -11.22 -22.16 -14.01
N ALA A 232 -12.55 -22.08 -13.97
CA ALA A 232 -13.43 -23.07 -14.58
C ALA A 232 -13.64 -22.79 -16.07
N SER A 233 -13.85 -21.53 -16.45
CA SER A 233 -13.98 -21.11 -17.85
C SER A 233 -13.68 -19.62 -18.02
N ILE A 234 -13.25 -19.27 -19.22
CA ILE A 234 -13.18 -17.89 -19.69
C ILE A 234 -14.02 -17.83 -20.97
N ARG A 235 -14.97 -16.89 -21.05
CA ARG A 235 -15.85 -16.70 -22.18
C ARG A 235 -15.55 -15.39 -22.89
N LEU A 236 -15.24 -15.47 -24.17
CA LEU A 236 -15.22 -14.33 -25.08
C LEU A 236 -16.61 -14.21 -25.68
N LYS A 237 -17.39 -13.24 -25.28
CA LYS A 237 -18.83 -13.15 -25.56
C LYS A 237 -19.25 -11.74 -26.03
N PRO A 238 -20.47 -11.61 -26.60
CA PRO A 238 -21.08 -10.29 -26.76
C PRO A 238 -21.13 -9.54 -25.43
N ALA A 239 -20.89 -8.22 -25.44
CA ALA A 239 -21.07 -7.40 -24.24
C ALA A 239 -22.53 -7.45 -23.77
N SER A 240 -22.70 -7.61 -22.47
CA SER A 240 -24.03 -7.65 -21.85
C SER A 240 -24.74 -6.28 -21.98
N THR A 241 -26.01 -6.31 -22.33
CA THR A 241 -26.88 -5.12 -22.35
C THR A 241 -27.96 -5.28 -21.29
N LEU A 242 -28.09 -4.30 -20.43
CA LEU A 242 -29.12 -4.26 -19.40
C LEU A 242 -30.40 -3.60 -19.95
N PRO A 243 -31.59 -4.00 -19.49
CA PRO A 243 -32.81 -3.28 -19.80
C PRO A 243 -32.82 -1.90 -19.12
N THR A 244 -33.42 -0.92 -19.72
CA THR A 244 -33.75 0.35 -19.04
C THR A 244 -34.74 0.07 -17.88
N TYR A 245 -34.84 0.99 -16.90
CA TYR A 245 -35.81 0.85 -15.81
C TYR A 245 -37.26 0.70 -16.32
N SER A 246 -37.62 1.39 -17.38
CA SER A 246 -38.96 1.26 -17.98
C SER A 246 -39.21 -0.11 -18.60
N GLU A 247 -38.22 -0.71 -19.25
CA GLU A 247 -38.30 -2.07 -19.79
C GLU A 247 -38.39 -3.11 -18.68
N TYR A 248 -37.55 -2.94 -17.62
CA TYR A 248 -37.55 -3.77 -16.42
C TYR A 248 -38.93 -3.77 -15.73
N ARG A 249 -39.55 -2.59 -15.59
CA ARG A 249 -40.92 -2.46 -15.04
C ARG A 249 -41.98 -3.15 -15.90
N ASN A 250 -41.81 -3.14 -17.22
CA ASN A 250 -42.74 -3.79 -18.16
C ASN A 250 -42.56 -5.32 -18.19
N GLN A 251 -41.37 -5.82 -17.93
CA GLN A 251 -41.10 -7.27 -17.90
C GLN A 251 -41.64 -7.95 -16.64
N ASN A 252 -41.68 -7.24 -15.52
CA ASN A 252 -42.13 -7.74 -14.24
C ASN A 252 -43.56 -7.26 -13.95
N THR A 253 -44.54 -8.14 -13.96
CA THR A 253 -45.97 -7.83 -13.72
C THR A 253 -46.33 -7.79 -12.22
N GLY A 254 -45.38 -7.63 -11.33
CA GLY A 254 -45.56 -7.59 -9.87
C GLY A 254 -46.41 -6.42 -9.39
N LYS A 255 -47.04 -6.56 -8.23
CA LYS A 255 -47.77 -5.48 -7.54
C LYS A 255 -46.79 -4.69 -6.67
N GLU A 256 -47.08 -3.41 -6.52
CA GLU A 256 -46.47 -2.63 -5.44
C GLU A 256 -46.99 -3.14 -4.09
N THR A 257 -46.07 -3.50 -3.21
CA THR A 257 -46.40 -4.06 -1.90
C THR A 257 -46.90 -3.01 -0.90
N THR A 258 -47.55 -3.46 0.14
CA THR A 258 -48.01 -2.66 1.30
C THR A 258 -47.64 -3.39 2.57
N GLY A 259 -47.40 -2.69 3.66
CA GLY A 259 -47.08 -3.33 4.96
C GLY A 259 -46.02 -2.57 5.75
N GLU A 260 -45.37 -3.26 6.66
CA GLU A 260 -44.34 -2.67 7.49
C GLU A 260 -42.97 -2.60 6.77
N THR A 261 -42.23 -1.52 6.99
CA THR A 261 -40.88 -1.36 6.54
C THR A 261 -39.94 -2.23 7.38
N THR A 262 -39.07 -3.00 6.73
CA THR A 262 -38.07 -3.81 7.43
C THR A 262 -36.74 -3.07 7.44
N ARG A 263 -36.10 -2.97 8.62
CA ARG A 263 -34.78 -2.37 8.81
C ARG A 263 -33.73 -3.48 8.97
N PHE A 264 -32.57 -3.27 8.38
CA PHE A 264 -31.39 -4.11 8.49
C PHE A 264 -30.21 -3.23 8.90
N GLU A 265 -29.42 -3.69 9.87
CA GLU A 265 -28.22 -2.99 10.32
C GLU A 265 -27.09 -3.21 9.31
N ALA A 266 -26.47 -2.12 8.85
CA ALA A 266 -25.52 -2.21 7.74
C ALA A 266 -24.15 -2.78 8.14
N GLU A 267 -23.79 -2.76 9.42
CA GLU A 267 -22.58 -3.41 9.93
C GLU A 267 -22.66 -4.95 9.92
N LEU A 268 -23.87 -5.52 9.77
CA LEU A 268 -24.09 -6.96 9.68
C LEU A 268 -24.04 -7.42 8.23
N ILE A 269 -22.84 -7.50 7.69
CA ILE A 269 -22.59 -7.85 6.29
C ILE A 269 -22.68 -9.38 6.05
N ALA A 270 -23.03 -9.77 4.81
CA ALA A 270 -23.00 -11.17 4.38
C ALA A 270 -21.64 -11.53 3.77
N SER A 271 -21.10 -10.67 2.91
CA SER A 271 -19.78 -10.82 2.32
C SER A 271 -19.22 -9.48 1.86
N LYS A 272 -17.93 -9.45 1.56
CA LYS A 272 -17.20 -8.27 1.10
C LYS A 272 -16.07 -8.67 0.17
N SER A 273 -15.64 -7.74 -0.68
CA SER A 273 -14.55 -7.95 -1.65
C SER A 273 -13.15 -7.90 -1.06
N ASP A 274 -12.98 -7.30 0.10
CA ASP A 274 -11.68 -7.00 0.67
C ASP A 274 -11.69 -7.12 2.20
N ALA A 275 -10.66 -7.66 2.77
CA ALA A 275 -10.48 -7.76 4.22
C ALA A 275 -10.39 -6.38 4.91
N THR A 276 -9.99 -5.33 4.17
CA THR A 276 -9.90 -3.95 4.68
C THR A 276 -11.26 -3.29 4.92
N ILE A 277 -12.34 -3.87 4.40
CA ILE A 277 -13.70 -3.42 4.64
C ILE A 277 -14.18 -4.06 5.95
N TYR A 278 -14.45 -3.28 6.97
CA TYR A 278 -14.97 -3.77 8.25
C TYR A 278 -15.82 -2.68 8.93
N PRO A 279 -16.73 -3.06 9.85
CA PRO A 279 -17.54 -2.11 10.59
C PRO A 279 -16.69 -1.12 11.39
N ILE A 280 -17.11 0.14 11.42
CA ILE A 280 -16.45 1.24 12.15
C ILE A 280 -17.42 1.87 13.13
N SER A 281 -16.88 2.63 14.09
CA SER A 281 -17.67 3.33 15.09
C SER A 281 -18.01 4.74 14.65
N ASP A 282 -19.30 5.10 14.70
CA ASP A 282 -19.74 6.49 14.66
C ASP A 282 -20.35 6.89 16.01
N THR A 283 -19.71 7.80 16.69
CA THR A 283 -20.16 8.37 17.98
C THR A 283 -20.67 9.81 17.82
N ALA A 284 -20.76 10.32 16.59
CA ALA A 284 -21.13 11.71 16.34
C ALA A 284 -22.64 11.97 16.45
N SER A 285 -23.46 10.94 16.29
CA SER A 285 -24.93 11.06 16.31
C SER A 285 -25.58 10.07 17.27
N ALA A 286 -26.50 10.54 18.07
CA ALA A 286 -27.32 9.72 18.96
C ALA A 286 -28.32 8.81 18.20
N SER A 287 -28.46 9.00 16.91
CA SER A 287 -29.42 8.22 16.08
C SER A 287 -28.81 7.00 15.42
N THR A 288 -27.48 6.84 15.45
CA THR A 288 -26.78 5.65 14.97
C THR A 288 -26.95 4.50 15.96
N PHE A 289 -27.24 3.32 15.51
CA PHE A 289 -27.53 2.17 16.38
C PHE A 289 -26.71 0.95 15.96
N PRO A 290 -26.18 0.15 16.94
CA PRO A 290 -26.23 0.32 18.38
C PRO A 290 -25.32 1.44 18.90
N GLN A 291 -25.70 2.08 20.01
CA GLN A 291 -24.89 3.12 20.63
C GLN A 291 -24.97 3.10 22.15
N GLU A 292 -23.84 3.30 22.80
CA GLU A 292 -23.71 3.36 24.26
C GLU A 292 -22.66 4.39 24.64
N ALA A 293 -23.02 5.30 25.59
CA ALA A 293 -22.12 6.37 25.98
C ALA A 293 -20.88 5.84 26.72
N GLY A 294 -19.70 6.22 26.25
CA GLY A 294 -18.42 5.80 26.83
C GLY A 294 -17.93 4.42 26.42
N VAL A 295 -18.67 3.72 25.55
CA VAL A 295 -18.32 2.42 24.98
C VAL A 295 -18.19 2.55 23.47
N LEU A 296 -17.20 1.92 22.87
CA LEU A 296 -17.01 1.90 21.43
C LEU A 296 -17.90 0.81 20.82
N LYS A 297 -18.88 1.22 20.01
CA LYS A 297 -19.72 0.30 19.23
C LYS A 297 -19.39 0.41 17.75
N LEU A 298 -19.24 -0.72 17.08
CA LEU A 298 -19.06 -0.81 15.63
C LEU A 298 -20.45 -0.84 14.99
N ASN A 299 -20.95 0.33 14.63
CA ASN A 299 -22.37 0.56 14.33
C ASN A 299 -22.63 1.13 12.94
N VAL A 300 -21.59 1.24 12.10
CA VAL A 300 -21.71 1.67 10.71
C VAL A 300 -20.67 0.96 9.86
N ILE A 301 -20.89 0.92 8.55
CA ILE A 301 -19.92 0.36 7.61
C ILE A 301 -19.58 1.34 6.49
N GLY A 302 -18.37 1.27 5.96
CA GLY A 302 -17.95 2.07 4.81
C GLY A 302 -17.00 3.20 5.14
N GLY A 303 -17.33 4.43 4.74
CA GLY A 303 -16.41 5.57 4.82
C GLY A 303 -15.13 5.31 4.01
N THR A 304 -13.97 5.61 4.58
CA THR A 304 -12.67 5.38 3.94
C THR A 304 -12.27 3.91 3.83
N LYS A 305 -13.05 3.00 4.42
CA LYS A 305 -12.81 1.55 4.31
C LYS A 305 -13.48 0.92 3.09
N TRP A 306 -14.37 1.67 2.41
CA TRP A 306 -15.11 1.21 1.24
C TRP A 306 -15.26 2.36 0.24
N GLN A 307 -14.20 2.61 -0.51
CA GLN A 307 -14.09 3.78 -1.37
C GLN A 307 -13.41 3.52 -2.72
N GLU A 308 -12.71 2.40 -2.88
CA GLU A 308 -11.98 2.12 -4.12
C GLU A 308 -12.90 1.46 -5.16
N PRO A 309 -12.83 1.88 -6.45
CA PRO A 309 -13.63 1.29 -7.52
C PRO A 309 -13.50 -0.24 -7.57
N GLY A 310 -14.64 -0.93 -7.71
CA GLY A 310 -14.73 -2.39 -7.73
C GLY A 310 -14.91 -3.05 -6.36
N GLN A 311 -14.59 -2.37 -5.25
CA GLN A 311 -14.89 -2.89 -3.92
C GLN A 311 -16.39 -3.07 -3.73
N TYR A 312 -16.81 -4.19 -3.13
CA TYR A 312 -18.21 -4.45 -2.86
C TYR A 312 -18.47 -4.90 -1.42
N ILE A 313 -19.71 -4.67 -0.99
CA ILE A 313 -20.30 -5.23 0.24
C ILE A 313 -21.62 -5.88 -0.15
N SER A 314 -21.94 -7.04 0.44
CA SER A 314 -23.27 -7.65 0.31
C SER A 314 -23.96 -7.82 1.66
N TRP A 315 -25.29 -7.76 1.63
CA TRP A 315 -26.18 -7.93 2.78
C TRP A 315 -27.28 -8.93 2.45
N LYS A 316 -27.76 -9.64 3.46
CA LYS A 316 -28.95 -10.46 3.35
C LYS A 316 -30.17 -9.63 3.73
N LEU A 317 -31.11 -9.51 2.80
CA LEU A 317 -32.39 -8.85 3.00
C LEU A 317 -33.51 -9.89 2.92
N THR A 318 -34.59 -9.66 3.63
CA THR A 318 -35.76 -10.55 3.56
C THR A 318 -36.98 -9.77 3.07
N ALA A 319 -37.62 -10.26 2.00
CA ALA A 319 -38.88 -9.73 1.49
C ALA A 319 -40.06 -10.58 2.03
N PRO A 320 -41.07 -9.97 2.65
CA PRO A 320 -42.19 -10.69 3.25
C PRO A 320 -43.18 -11.32 2.23
N GLU A 321 -43.29 -10.73 1.03
CA GLU A 321 -44.13 -11.21 -0.06
C GLU A 321 -43.53 -10.85 -1.43
N ASP A 322 -44.04 -11.48 -2.51
CA ASP A 322 -43.63 -11.15 -3.87
C ASP A 322 -44.15 -9.78 -4.28
N GLY A 323 -43.29 -8.92 -4.80
CA GLY A 323 -43.68 -7.63 -5.34
C GLY A 323 -42.59 -6.58 -5.41
N TYR A 324 -43.00 -5.35 -5.62
CA TYR A 324 -42.11 -4.21 -5.75
C TYR A 324 -41.89 -3.49 -4.43
N TYR A 325 -40.60 -3.26 -4.12
CA TYR A 325 -40.14 -2.56 -2.92
C TYR A 325 -39.25 -1.38 -3.32
N LYS A 326 -39.20 -0.36 -2.49
CA LYS A 326 -38.13 0.63 -2.49
C LYS A 326 -36.99 0.12 -1.61
N LEU A 327 -35.77 0.25 -2.06
CA LEU A 327 -34.59 0.13 -1.21
C LEU A 327 -34.24 1.54 -0.72
N ALA A 328 -34.03 1.70 0.58
CA ALA A 328 -33.60 2.97 1.13
C ALA A 328 -32.41 2.74 2.06
N PHE A 329 -31.52 3.72 2.11
CA PHE A 329 -30.25 3.66 2.81
C PHE A 329 -30.16 4.85 3.75
N ARG A 330 -29.89 4.61 5.03
CA ARG A 330 -29.50 5.66 5.94
C ARG A 330 -27.99 5.83 5.81
N TYR A 331 -27.57 6.93 5.18
CA TYR A 331 -26.20 7.13 4.76
C TYR A 331 -25.65 8.49 5.19
N ARG A 332 -24.33 8.63 5.13
CA ARG A 332 -23.59 9.89 5.20
C ARG A 332 -22.46 9.88 4.19
N GLN A 333 -22.33 10.98 3.45
CA GLN A 333 -21.21 11.24 2.55
C GLN A 333 -20.70 12.66 2.83
N ASP A 334 -19.80 12.82 3.79
CA ASP A 334 -19.28 14.08 4.30
C ASP A 334 -17.87 14.43 3.84
N MET A 335 -17.30 13.62 2.95
CA MET A 335 -15.90 13.75 2.52
C MET A 335 -15.74 14.47 1.18
N LEU A 336 -16.62 14.23 0.21
CA LEU A 336 -16.55 14.85 -1.12
C LEU A 336 -17.58 15.99 -1.25
N SER A 337 -17.24 17.14 -0.66
CA SER A 337 -18.11 18.32 -0.68
C SER A 337 -18.38 18.81 -2.10
N GLY A 338 -19.65 19.00 -2.47
CA GLY A 338 -20.09 19.44 -3.78
C GLY A 338 -20.05 18.37 -4.87
N MET A 339 -19.86 17.08 -4.49
CA MET A 339 -19.90 15.93 -5.40
C MET A 339 -20.82 14.84 -4.84
N PHE A 340 -21.14 13.87 -5.67
CA PHE A 340 -21.80 12.64 -5.26
C PHE A 340 -20.81 11.47 -5.34
N VAL A 341 -21.17 10.37 -4.69
CA VAL A 341 -20.49 9.09 -4.84
C VAL A 341 -21.43 8.07 -5.48
N THR A 342 -20.88 7.12 -6.21
CA THR A 342 -21.69 6.21 -7.02
C THR A 342 -21.53 4.75 -6.56
N ARG A 343 -22.65 4.03 -6.62
CA ARG A 343 -22.69 2.58 -6.35
C ARG A 343 -23.48 1.87 -7.45
N THR A 344 -22.96 0.72 -7.88
CA THR A 344 -23.75 -0.26 -8.65
C THR A 344 -24.52 -1.12 -7.66
N VAL A 345 -25.83 -1.28 -7.87
CA VAL A 345 -26.73 -2.08 -7.04
C VAL A 345 -27.12 -3.36 -7.77
N ALA A 346 -26.81 -4.50 -7.18
CA ALA A 346 -27.21 -5.81 -7.68
C ALA A 346 -28.07 -6.55 -6.65
N ILE A 347 -29.02 -7.33 -7.13
CA ILE A 347 -29.85 -8.22 -6.34
C ILE A 347 -29.60 -9.64 -6.84
N ASP A 348 -29.29 -10.57 -5.90
CA ASP A 348 -29.00 -11.98 -6.20
C ASP A 348 -27.94 -12.12 -7.31
N GLY A 349 -26.90 -11.27 -7.26
CA GLY A 349 -25.80 -11.26 -8.21
C GLY A 349 -26.10 -10.64 -9.58
N GLN A 350 -27.29 -10.04 -9.80
CA GLN A 350 -27.67 -9.41 -11.06
C GLN A 350 -28.02 -7.95 -10.88
N VAL A 351 -27.49 -7.08 -11.76
CA VAL A 351 -27.93 -5.70 -11.88
C VAL A 351 -29.27 -5.67 -12.60
N PRO A 352 -30.36 -5.18 -11.99
CA PRO A 352 -31.70 -5.40 -12.54
C PRO A 352 -32.05 -4.53 -13.75
N PHE A 353 -31.45 -3.34 -13.87
CA PHE A 353 -31.67 -2.38 -14.96
C PHE A 353 -30.47 -1.43 -15.08
N GLU A 354 -30.36 -0.73 -16.22
CA GLU A 354 -29.22 0.10 -16.57
C GLU A 354 -28.92 1.16 -15.51
N GLU A 355 -29.93 1.87 -15.02
CA GLU A 355 -29.77 2.96 -14.04
C GLU A 355 -29.27 2.47 -12.69
N ALA A 356 -29.46 1.18 -12.35
CA ALA A 356 -28.93 0.58 -11.11
C ALA A 356 -27.40 0.40 -11.12
N GLN A 357 -26.74 0.58 -12.27
CA GLN A 357 -25.28 0.62 -12.35
C GLN A 357 -24.68 1.89 -11.76
N ASN A 358 -25.47 2.98 -11.69
CA ASN A 358 -24.97 4.31 -11.38
C ASN A 358 -25.87 5.05 -10.37
N ILE A 359 -26.13 4.42 -9.22
CA ILE A 359 -26.89 5.07 -8.14
C ILE A 359 -26.01 6.12 -7.48
N GLN A 360 -26.43 7.38 -7.54
CA GLN A 360 -25.72 8.53 -7.02
C GLN A 360 -26.17 8.86 -5.61
N PHE A 361 -25.24 8.91 -4.66
CA PHE A 361 -25.44 9.36 -3.28
C PHE A 361 -24.88 10.78 -3.15
N PRO A 362 -25.74 11.81 -3.01
CA PRO A 362 -25.31 13.20 -2.88
C PRO A 362 -24.43 13.45 -1.64
N TYR A 363 -23.69 14.59 -1.67
CA TYR A 363 -23.00 15.06 -0.48
C TYR A 363 -24.01 15.38 0.64
N GLU A 364 -23.81 14.73 1.80
CA GLU A 364 -24.60 14.97 2.99
C GLU A 364 -23.71 14.85 4.24
N SER A 365 -23.61 15.95 4.98
CA SER A 365 -22.76 16.03 6.17
C SER A 365 -23.38 15.39 7.41
N GLY A 366 -24.69 15.19 7.40
CA GLY A 366 -25.45 14.50 8.43
C GLY A 366 -25.94 13.13 7.96
N TRP A 367 -26.70 12.46 8.81
CA TRP A 367 -27.36 11.21 8.46
C TRP A 367 -28.68 11.49 7.74
N GLU A 368 -28.84 10.98 6.53
CA GLU A 368 -30.02 11.12 5.69
C GLU A 368 -30.52 9.74 5.24
N ILE A 369 -31.85 9.63 4.99
CA ILE A 369 -32.43 8.44 4.36
C ILE A 369 -32.70 8.73 2.89
N PHE A 370 -31.97 8.04 2.04
CA PHE A 370 -32.02 8.14 0.60
C PHE A 370 -32.58 6.86 -0.02
N SER A 371 -33.45 7.01 -1.00
CA SER A 371 -33.88 5.92 -1.89
C SER A 371 -33.45 6.24 -3.31
N PRO A 372 -32.79 5.32 -4.03
CA PRO A 372 -32.45 5.51 -5.44
C PRO A 372 -33.67 5.96 -6.24
N SER A 373 -33.51 7.04 -7.01
CA SER A 373 -34.62 7.68 -7.73
C SER A 373 -34.19 8.14 -9.11
N ASP A 374 -35.19 8.39 -9.98
CA ASP A 374 -34.96 9.04 -11.27
C ASP A 374 -34.66 10.55 -11.10
N LYS A 375 -34.45 11.24 -12.22
CA LYS A 375 -34.13 12.69 -12.24
C LYS A 375 -35.28 13.59 -11.76
N GLU A 376 -36.48 13.05 -11.70
CA GLU A 376 -37.69 13.72 -11.19
C GLU A 376 -37.91 13.45 -9.70
N GLY A 377 -37.04 12.62 -9.08
CA GLY A 377 -37.12 12.24 -7.66
C GLY A 377 -38.09 11.09 -7.38
N THR A 378 -38.54 10.35 -8.39
CA THR A 378 -39.38 9.17 -8.21
C THR A 378 -38.53 7.96 -7.84
N PRO A 379 -38.73 7.30 -6.69
CA PRO A 379 -37.94 6.16 -6.29
C PRO A 379 -38.02 4.99 -7.26
N TYR A 380 -36.87 4.37 -7.55
CA TYR A 380 -36.84 3.10 -8.26
C TYR A 380 -37.42 1.98 -7.41
N LEU A 381 -38.19 1.11 -8.03
CA LEU A 381 -38.80 -0.05 -7.40
C LEU A 381 -38.11 -1.32 -7.87
N PHE A 382 -37.64 -2.10 -6.89
CA PHE A 382 -36.98 -3.38 -7.09
C PHE A 382 -38.00 -4.51 -6.88
N TYR A 383 -38.08 -5.45 -7.82
CA TYR A 383 -38.92 -6.61 -7.67
C TYR A 383 -38.23 -7.67 -6.85
N LEU A 384 -38.79 -8.03 -5.70
CA LEU A 384 -38.29 -9.07 -4.83
C LEU A 384 -39.32 -10.17 -4.73
N THR A 385 -38.87 -11.42 -4.75
CA THR A 385 -39.72 -12.56 -4.42
C THR A 385 -39.78 -12.73 -2.91
N LYS A 386 -40.78 -13.48 -2.42
CA LYS A 386 -40.84 -13.78 -0.98
C LYS A 386 -39.65 -14.63 -0.56
N GLY A 387 -38.88 -14.15 0.45
CA GLY A 387 -37.75 -14.87 1.01
C GLY A 387 -36.53 -13.99 1.16
N ASP A 388 -35.38 -14.64 1.28
CA ASP A 388 -34.12 -14.00 1.46
C ASP A 388 -33.51 -13.66 0.09
N HIS A 389 -32.92 -12.46 0.02
CA HIS A 389 -32.19 -11.92 -1.14
C HIS A 389 -30.82 -11.42 -0.72
N GLU A 390 -29.86 -11.46 -1.62
CA GLU A 390 -28.55 -10.85 -1.45
C GLU A 390 -28.51 -9.50 -2.18
N LEU A 391 -28.45 -8.41 -1.42
CA LEU A 391 -28.17 -7.07 -1.95
C LEU A 391 -26.66 -6.89 -2.01
N THR A 392 -26.11 -6.55 -3.17
CA THR A 392 -24.69 -6.20 -3.34
C THR A 392 -24.58 -4.78 -3.83
N MET A 393 -23.73 -3.98 -3.18
CA MET A 393 -23.38 -2.63 -3.62
C MET A 393 -21.89 -2.57 -3.94
N THR A 394 -21.56 -2.22 -5.19
CA THR A 394 -20.18 -2.11 -5.67
C THR A 394 -19.82 -0.66 -5.91
N VAL A 395 -18.64 -0.25 -5.48
CA VAL A 395 -18.11 1.10 -5.75
C VAL A 395 -17.88 1.28 -7.23
N SER A 396 -18.46 2.30 -7.83
CA SER A 396 -18.27 2.68 -9.23
C SER A 396 -17.98 4.17 -9.35
N LEU A 397 -17.35 4.58 -10.45
CA LEU A 397 -17.14 6.01 -10.74
C LEU A 397 -18.36 6.61 -11.48
N GLY A 398 -19.23 5.77 -12.02
CA GLY A 398 -20.46 6.20 -12.70
C GLY A 398 -20.19 7.21 -13.81
N GLU A 399 -20.93 8.33 -13.80
CA GLU A 399 -20.78 9.41 -14.79
C GLU A 399 -19.42 10.12 -14.71
N LEU A 400 -18.66 9.95 -13.62
CA LEU A 400 -17.32 10.52 -13.47
C LEU A 400 -16.23 9.67 -14.14
N SER A 401 -16.50 8.43 -14.52
CA SER A 401 -15.51 7.49 -15.08
C SER A 401 -14.75 8.10 -16.24
N GLU A 402 -15.44 8.46 -17.30
CA GLU A 402 -14.82 9.02 -18.51
C GLU A 402 -14.13 10.36 -18.23
N LEU A 403 -14.73 11.20 -17.37
CA LEU A 403 -14.17 12.51 -17.03
C LEU A 403 -12.84 12.37 -16.29
N LEU A 404 -12.78 11.51 -15.30
CA LEU A 404 -11.55 11.27 -14.54
C LEU A 404 -10.46 10.62 -15.41
N GLY A 405 -10.84 9.71 -16.33
CA GLY A 405 -9.92 9.15 -17.31
C GLY A 405 -9.35 10.21 -18.26
N ARG A 406 -10.17 11.17 -18.72
CA ARG A 406 -9.72 12.30 -19.53
C ARG A 406 -8.75 13.21 -18.76
N ILE A 407 -8.99 13.43 -17.47
CA ILE A 407 -8.10 14.21 -16.60
C ILE A 407 -6.79 13.45 -16.33
N ASP A 408 -6.84 12.16 -16.14
CA ASP A 408 -5.63 11.32 -15.97
C ASP A 408 -4.74 11.40 -17.21
N LYS A 409 -5.34 11.35 -18.38
CA LYS A 409 -4.62 11.55 -19.65
C LYS A 409 -4.04 12.95 -19.79
N VAL A 410 -4.78 13.99 -19.38
CA VAL A 410 -4.26 15.36 -19.31
C VAL A 410 -3.05 15.41 -18.37
N LEU A 411 -3.15 14.82 -17.18
CA LEU A 411 -2.07 14.77 -16.20
C LEU A 411 -0.83 14.09 -16.76
N THR A 412 -0.99 12.93 -17.41
CA THR A 412 0.10 12.20 -18.08
C THR A 412 0.79 13.07 -19.14
N ASN A 413 0.02 13.68 -20.04
CA ASN A 413 0.56 14.52 -21.11
C ASN A 413 1.23 15.82 -20.57
N LEU A 414 0.71 16.39 -19.49
CA LEU A 414 1.33 17.55 -18.83
C LEU A 414 2.62 17.17 -18.09
N ASN A 415 2.70 15.98 -17.49
CA ASN A 415 3.93 15.45 -16.91
C ASN A 415 5.00 15.18 -17.98
N GLU A 416 4.62 14.65 -19.14
CA GLU A 416 5.53 14.54 -20.29
C GLU A 416 5.99 15.92 -20.77
N SER A 417 5.08 16.88 -20.93
CA SER A 417 5.43 18.26 -21.29
C SER A 417 6.35 18.93 -20.27
N TYR A 418 6.14 18.66 -18.98
CA TYR A 418 7.00 19.13 -17.91
C TYR A 418 8.42 18.57 -18.06
N ARG A 419 8.56 17.25 -18.32
CA ARG A 419 9.86 16.61 -18.56
C ARG A 419 10.57 17.19 -19.79
N ASP A 420 9.86 17.35 -20.91
CA ASP A 420 10.45 17.95 -22.14
C ASP A 420 11.05 19.33 -21.87
N ILE A 421 10.32 20.16 -21.15
CA ILE A 421 10.80 21.52 -20.78
C ILE A 421 11.98 21.41 -19.82
N MET A 422 11.88 20.55 -18.81
CA MET A 422 12.90 20.34 -17.79
C MET A 422 14.21 19.81 -18.41
N MET A 423 14.14 18.95 -19.42
CA MET A 423 15.31 18.44 -20.12
C MET A 423 16.14 19.56 -20.78
N ILE A 424 15.52 20.69 -21.14
CA ILE A 424 16.19 21.85 -21.74
C ILE A 424 16.65 22.84 -20.68
N THR A 425 15.81 23.07 -19.66
CA THR A 425 15.97 24.22 -18.74
C THR A 425 16.56 23.84 -17.38
N GLY A 426 16.47 22.56 -17.01
CA GLY A 426 16.57 22.14 -15.62
C GLY A 426 15.29 22.42 -14.82
N ALA A 427 15.24 21.93 -13.60
CA ALA A 427 14.09 22.08 -12.70
C ALA A 427 13.84 23.53 -12.24
N SER A 428 14.84 24.41 -12.34
CA SER A 428 14.78 25.82 -11.95
C SER A 428 15.31 26.71 -13.08
N PRO A 429 14.51 26.97 -14.13
CA PRO A 429 14.93 27.78 -15.25
C PRO A 429 15.18 29.24 -14.86
N ASP A 430 16.15 29.88 -15.52
CA ASP A 430 16.40 31.32 -15.38
C ASP A 430 15.21 32.07 -16.02
N PRO A 431 14.44 32.88 -15.23
CA PRO A 431 13.24 33.57 -15.73
C PRO A 431 13.56 34.62 -16.80
N TYR A 432 14.81 35.09 -16.90
CA TYR A 432 15.25 36.12 -17.82
C TYR A 432 15.87 35.57 -19.11
N ARG A 433 16.13 34.25 -19.16
CA ARG A 433 16.73 33.60 -20.34
C ARG A 433 15.63 33.23 -21.36
N ASP A 434 15.90 33.54 -22.62
CA ASP A 434 15.09 33.06 -23.74
C ASP A 434 15.59 31.68 -24.19
N TYR A 435 14.80 30.65 -23.91
CA TYR A 435 15.12 29.25 -24.27
C TYR A 435 14.66 28.88 -25.68
N SER A 436 13.97 29.78 -26.42
CA SER A 436 13.46 29.54 -27.78
C SER A 436 12.58 28.26 -27.87
N PHE A 437 11.68 28.04 -26.90
CA PHE A 437 10.81 26.86 -26.85
C PHE A 437 9.96 26.67 -28.10
N ASP A 438 9.58 27.78 -28.76
CA ASP A 438 8.86 27.77 -30.04
C ASP A 438 9.60 27.01 -31.16
N LYS A 439 10.93 26.94 -31.05
CA LYS A 439 11.78 26.22 -32.01
C LYS A 439 12.20 24.84 -31.51
N LEU A 440 12.47 24.73 -30.22
CA LEU A 440 13.02 23.48 -29.63
C LEU A 440 11.91 22.48 -29.30
N LEU A 441 10.71 22.94 -28.88
CA LEU A 441 9.59 22.12 -28.41
C LEU A 441 8.26 22.47 -29.09
N PRO A 442 8.19 22.59 -30.43
CA PRO A 442 6.96 22.99 -31.11
C PRO A 442 5.81 22.01 -30.90
N ASP A 443 6.11 20.73 -30.78
CA ASP A 443 5.09 19.68 -30.58
C ASP A 443 4.62 19.63 -29.13
N THR A 444 5.48 19.79 -28.16
CA THR A 444 5.12 19.93 -26.74
C THR A 444 4.17 21.12 -26.52
N LEU A 445 4.44 22.28 -27.16
CA LEU A 445 3.54 23.44 -27.08
C LEU A 445 2.18 23.16 -27.71
N LYS A 446 2.11 22.38 -28.79
CA LYS A 446 0.83 21.93 -29.38
C LYS A 446 0.08 21.00 -28.43
N VAL A 447 0.79 20.03 -27.80
CA VAL A 447 0.21 19.14 -26.79
C VAL A 447 -0.34 19.96 -25.64
N MET A 448 0.45 20.85 -25.04
CA MET A 448 0.00 21.72 -23.95
C MET A 448 -1.27 22.50 -24.30
N LYS A 449 -1.34 23.07 -25.52
CA LYS A 449 -2.54 23.78 -25.98
C LYS A 449 -3.74 22.85 -26.08
N ALA A 450 -3.56 21.65 -26.65
CA ALA A 450 -4.62 20.64 -26.74
C ALA A 450 -5.12 20.19 -25.35
N GLN A 451 -4.20 20.05 -24.39
CA GLN A 451 -4.57 19.72 -23.00
C GLN A 451 -5.36 20.86 -22.34
N ALA A 452 -5.00 22.13 -22.58
CA ALA A 452 -5.77 23.26 -22.08
C ALA A 452 -7.18 23.31 -22.69
N ASP A 453 -7.34 23.00 -23.99
CA ASP A 453 -8.63 22.93 -24.65
C ASP A 453 -9.47 21.75 -24.16
N GLU A 454 -8.84 20.65 -23.79
CA GLU A 454 -9.50 19.48 -23.19
C GLU A 454 -9.95 19.76 -21.75
N MET A 455 -9.11 20.40 -20.94
CA MET A 455 -9.49 20.81 -19.58
C MET A 455 -10.69 21.76 -19.58
N ASP A 456 -10.81 22.69 -20.54
CA ASP A 456 -11.99 23.56 -20.64
C ASP A 456 -13.28 22.76 -20.83
N LYS A 457 -13.27 21.73 -21.69
CA LYS A 457 -14.44 20.86 -21.90
C LYS A 457 -14.79 20.07 -20.61
N VAL A 458 -13.77 19.54 -19.95
CA VAL A 458 -13.96 18.82 -18.69
C VAL A 458 -14.53 19.73 -17.60
N ILE A 459 -14.03 20.96 -17.47
CA ILE A 459 -14.54 21.97 -16.53
C ILE A 459 -16.01 22.28 -16.80
N GLU A 460 -16.41 22.42 -18.08
CA GLU A 460 -17.81 22.67 -18.46
C GLU A 460 -18.71 21.53 -18.00
N ILE A 461 -18.32 20.28 -18.25
CA ILE A 461 -19.09 19.10 -17.86
C ILE A 461 -19.18 18.97 -16.33
N ILE A 462 -18.03 19.07 -15.61
CA ILE A 462 -18.02 18.99 -14.15
C ILE A 462 -18.86 20.10 -13.53
N SER A 463 -18.75 21.32 -14.03
CA SER A 463 -19.56 22.45 -13.54
C SER A 463 -21.07 22.24 -13.72
N THR A 464 -21.48 21.46 -14.74
CA THR A 464 -22.88 21.09 -14.95
C THR A 464 -23.35 20.01 -13.96
N ILE A 465 -22.47 19.07 -13.63
CA ILE A 465 -22.78 17.95 -12.73
C ILE A 465 -22.77 18.38 -11.26
N SER A 466 -21.75 19.16 -10.82
CA SER A 466 -21.50 19.46 -9.41
C SER A 466 -21.83 20.90 -8.99
N GLY A 467 -22.17 21.78 -9.94
CA GLY A 467 -22.32 23.22 -9.69
C GLY A 467 -20.96 23.95 -9.61
N GLU A 468 -21.01 25.31 -9.59
CA GLU A 468 -19.80 26.16 -9.69
C GLU A 468 -18.96 26.30 -8.38
N SER A 469 -19.25 25.58 -7.33
CA SER A 469 -18.77 25.90 -5.95
C SER A 469 -17.64 25.03 -5.39
N GLY A 470 -17.07 24.10 -6.14
CA GLY A 470 -15.98 23.22 -5.66
C GLY A 470 -14.58 23.85 -5.77
N ASP A 471 -13.74 23.69 -4.75
CA ASP A 471 -12.33 24.16 -4.74
C ASP A 471 -11.53 23.58 -5.92
N TYR A 472 -11.86 22.37 -6.35
CA TYR A 472 -11.24 21.68 -7.48
C TYR A 472 -11.49 22.33 -8.84
N ILE A 473 -12.64 22.96 -9.06
CA ILE A 473 -12.91 23.73 -10.28
C ILE A 473 -11.96 24.92 -10.40
N SER A 474 -11.65 25.55 -9.27
CA SER A 474 -10.68 26.64 -9.21
C SER A 474 -9.27 26.18 -9.57
N LEU A 475 -8.87 24.98 -9.11
CA LEU A 475 -7.59 24.36 -9.47
C LEU A 475 -7.52 24.08 -10.97
N LEU A 476 -8.53 23.42 -11.53
CA LEU A 476 -8.61 23.12 -12.97
C LEU A 476 -8.55 24.39 -13.80
N LYS A 477 -9.36 25.41 -13.48
CA LYS A 477 -9.36 26.72 -14.19
C LYS A 477 -8.00 27.41 -14.12
N LYS A 478 -7.33 27.38 -12.96
CA LYS A 478 -5.99 27.95 -12.76
C LYS A 478 -4.96 27.26 -13.64
N LEU A 479 -4.94 25.94 -13.64
CA LEU A 479 -4.01 25.13 -14.42
C LEU A 479 -4.27 25.30 -15.92
N THR A 480 -5.53 25.26 -16.36
CA THR A 480 -5.93 25.51 -17.75
C THR A 480 -5.39 26.86 -18.24
N TYR A 481 -5.65 27.92 -17.48
CA TYR A 481 -5.15 29.25 -17.82
C TYR A 481 -3.62 29.27 -17.91
N GLN A 482 -2.91 28.69 -16.96
CA GLN A 482 -1.44 28.64 -16.92
C GLN A 482 -0.90 27.90 -18.14
N VAL A 483 -1.39 26.68 -18.42
CA VAL A 483 -0.95 25.83 -19.54
C VAL A 483 -1.19 26.55 -20.87
N ARG A 484 -2.35 27.19 -21.03
CA ARG A 484 -2.68 27.98 -22.21
C ARG A 484 -1.72 29.16 -22.39
N GLN A 485 -1.44 29.90 -21.31
CA GLN A 485 -0.48 31.02 -21.38
C GLN A 485 0.94 30.54 -21.73
N MET A 486 1.37 29.40 -21.19
CA MET A 486 2.68 28.82 -21.51
C MET A 486 2.75 28.38 -22.98
N ALA A 487 1.69 27.76 -23.51
CA ALA A 487 1.63 27.33 -24.90
C ALA A 487 1.58 28.51 -25.91
N GLU A 488 0.79 29.54 -25.63
CA GLU A 488 0.62 30.69 -26.51
C GLU A 488 1.76 31.74 -26.38
N LYS A 489 2.39 31.80 -25.21
CA LYS A 489 3.48 32.74 -24.91
C LYS A 489 4.67 32.00 -24.32
N PRO A 490 5.43 31.22 -25.10
CA PRO A 490 6.48 30.33 -24.61
C PRO A 490 7.54 31.00 -23.71
N ARG A 491 7.72 32.32 -23.85
CA ARG A 491 8.63 33.08 -22.96
C ARG A 491 8.16 33.12 -21.51
N THR A 492 6.90 32.86 -21.21
CA THR A 492 6.40 32.82 -19.82
C THR A 492 6.75 31.50 -19.11
N ILE A 493 7.12 30.47 -19.86
CA ILE A 493 7.40 29.13 -19.29
C ILE A 493 8.45 29.23 -18.19
N ALA A 494 9.60 29.85 -18.45
CA ALA A 494 10.69 29.93 -17.49
C ALA A 494 10.28 30.60 -16.15
N SER A 495 9.44 31.62 -16.19
CA SER A 495 8.99 32.32 -14.98
C SER A 495 7.85 31.64 -14.23
N THR A 496 7.11 30.71 -14.86
CA THR A 496 5.96 30.03 -14.27
C THR A 496 6.19 28.52 -14.07
N PHE A 497 7.39 28.03 -14.34
CA PHE A 497 7.68 26.59 -14.39
C PHE A 497 7.52 25.89 -13.03
N THR A 498 7.99 26.54 -11.94
CA THR A 498 7.81 26.03 -10.58
C THR A 498 6.34 25.95 -10.20
N ASP A 499 5.55 26.97 -10.54
CA ASP A 499 4.10 26.95 -10.30
C ASP A 499 3.40 25.87 -11.16
N PHE A 500 3.88 25.64 -12.38
CA PHE A 500 3.38 24.59 -13.26
C PHE A 500 3.57 23.20 -12.63
N LYS A 501 4.78 22.89 -12.14
CA LYS A 501 5.05 21.65 -11.39
C LYS A 501 4.11 21.50 -10.20
N SER A 502 3.97 22.55 -9.38
CA SER A 502 3.11 22.53 -8.21
C SER A 502 1.63 22.28 -8.55
N ASN A 503 1.14 22.91 -9.63
CA ASN A 503 -0.24 22.76 -10.07
C ASN A 503 -0.51 21.37 -10.69
N ILE A 504 0.45 20.77 -11.40
CA ILE A 504 0.37 19.38 -11.88
C ILE A 504 0.31 18.43 -10.68
N GLY A 505 1.17 18.61 -9.69
CA GLY A 505 1.15 17.81 -8.45
C GLY A 505 -0.19 17.92 -7.72
N SER A 506 -0.76 19.12 -7.63
CA SER A 506 -2.08 19.34 -7.04
C SER A 506 -3.20 18.67 -7.84
N LEU A 507 -3.10 18.65 -9.19
CA LEU A 507 -4.04 17.95 -10.06
C LEU A 507 -4.00 16.43 -9.79
N GLY A 508 -2.80 15.84 -9.67
CA GLY A 508 -2.64 14.42 -9.36
C GLY A 508 -3.23 14.06 -8.00
N THR A 509 -2.97 14.86 -6.96
CA THR A 509 -3.56 14.66 -5.63
C THR A 509 -5.08 14.77 -5.65
N TRP A 510 -5.62 15.75 -6.39
CA TRP A 510 -7.06 15.87 -6.54
C TRP A 510 -7.67 14.68 -7.30
N LEU A 511 -7.04 14.24 -8.38
CA LEU A 511 -7.51 13.08 -9.17
C LEU A 511 -7.58 11.81 -8.30
N LEU A 512 -6.56 11.58 -7.47
CA LEU A 512 -6.56 10.48 -6.51
C LEU A 512 -7.76 10.56 -5.56
N SER A 513 -8.00 11.74 -4.98
CA SER A 513 -9.14 11.95 -4.09
C SER A 513 -10.49 11.81 -4.79
N ALA A 514 -10.58 12.23 -6.06
CA ALA A 514 -11.82 12.13 -6.84
C ALA A 514 -12.16 10.70 -7.29
N LYS A 515 -11.14 9.81 -7.39
CA LYS A 515 -11.37 8.37 -7.63
C LYS A 515 -11.95 7.67 -6.42
N GLN A 516 -11.63 8.15 -5.23
CA GLN A 516 -12.16 7.60 -4.00
C GLN A 516 -13.62 7.99 -3.84
N GLN A 517 -14.46 7.00 -3.54
CA GLN A 517 -15.92 7.14 -3.48
C GLN A 517 -16.43 6.72 -2.08
N PRO A 518 -16.01 7.43 -0.99
CA PRO A 518 -16.36 7.05 0.37
C PRO A 518 -17.85 7.21 0.64
N LEU A 519 -18.49 6.18 1.16
CA LEU A 519 -19.90 6.16 1.56
C LEU A 519 -20.03 5.41 2.87
N THR A 520 -20.63 6.03 3.88
CA THR A 520 -20.94 5.40 5.16
C THR A 520 -22.41 5.06 5.23
N ILE A 521 -22.74 3.82 5.62
CA ILE A 521 -24.13 3.35 5.77
C ILE A 521 -24.34 2.85 7.20
N ASP A 522 -25.42 3.30 7.85
CA ASP A 522 -25.88 2.87 9.17
C ASP A 522 -26.95 1.78 9.04
N SER A 523 -27.92 1.96 8.17
CA SER A 523 -29.00 0.98 8.02
C SER A 523 -29.58 0.94 6.61
N ILE A 524 -30.12 -0.22 6.25
CA ILE A 524 -30.78 -0.50 4.97
C ILE A 524 -32.26 -0.78 5.26
N TYR A 525 -33.14 -0.23 4.44
CA TYR A 525 -34.58 -0.43 4.58
C TYR A 525 -35.17 -1.08 3.32
N VAL A 526 -35.95 -2.11 3.53
CA VAL A 526 -36.88 -2.67 2.52
C VAL A 526 -38.24 -2.07 2.77
N VAL A 527 -38.58 -1.07 1.98
CA VAL A 527 -39.84 -0.30 2.14
C VAL A 527 -40.86 -0.78 1.12
N PRO A 528 -42.09 -1.21 1.53
CA PRO A 528 -43.11 -1.59 0.56
C PRO A 528 -43.38 -0.46 -0.45
N GLY A 529 -43.65 -0.84 -1.72
CA GLY A 529 -43.70 0.11 -2.83
C GLY A 529 -44.65 1.30 -2.63
N LYS A 530 -45.75 1.12 -1.89
CA LYS A 530 -46.75 2.18 -1.62
C LYS A 530 -46.49 2.99 -0.36
N GLU A 531 -45.62 2.51 0.53
CA GLU A 531 -45.35 3.20 1.81
C GLU A 531 -44.37 4.34 1.64
N GLU A 532 -44.41 5.32 2.54
CA GLU A 532 -43.43 6.43 2.60
C GLU A 532 -42.12 5.97 3.22
N LEU A 533 -41.03 6.70 2.93
CA LEU A 533 -39.74 6.45 3.54
C LEU A 533 -39.78 6.78 5.05
N PRO A 534 -39.05 6.04 5.89
CA PRO A 534 -38.97 6.33 7.31
C PRO A 534 -38.27 7.69 7.54
N ASP A 535 -38.53 8.33 8.67
CA ASP A 535 -37.91 9.60 9.05
C ASP A 535 -36.53 9.33 9.70
N ALA A 536 -35.50 10.03 9.23
CA ALA A 536 -34.15 9.97 9.79
C ALA A 536 -33.97 10.79 11.06
N SER A 537 -34.94 11.67 11.40
CA SER A 537 -34.80 12.64 12.48
C SER A 537 -34.93 11.99 13.87
N ILE A 538 -34.09 12.42 14.79
CA ILE A 538 -34.18 12.08 16.20
C ILE A 538 -34.64 13.31 17.00
N ALA A 539 -35.40 13.10 18.06
CA ALA A 539 -35.83 14.20 18.90
C ALA A 539 -34.60 14.90 19.55
N TRP A 540 -34.52 16.21 19.39
CA TRP A 540 -33.37 17.03 19.84
C TRP A 540 -32.95 16.83 21.31
N TYR A 541 -33.89 16.49 22.22
CA TYR A 541 -33.58 16.25 23.61
C TYR A 541 -32.85 14.91 23.82
N LYS A 542 -33.06 13.89 22.96
CA LYS A 542 -32.33 12.63 23.01
C LYS A 542 -30.88 12.83 22.57
N GLU A 543 -30.68 13.64 21.55
CA GLU A 543 -29.34 14.01 21.07
C GLU A 543 -28.57 14.81 22.11
N LEU A 544 -29.23 15.81 22.76
CA LEU A 544 -28.64 16.57 23.85
C LEU A 544 -28.28 15.66 25.05
N TRP A 545 -29.15 14.73 25.42
CA TRP A 545 -28.89 13.79 26.50
C TRP A 545 -27.71 12.89 26.24
N TYR A 546 -27.63 12.36 25.05
CA TYR A 546 -26.50 11.54 24.61
C TYR A 546 -25.17 12.31 24.70
N HIS A 547 -25.10 13.53 24.23
CA HIS A 547 -23.89 14.34 24.34
C HIS A 547 -23.51 14.64 25.79
N ILE A 548 -24.48 14.80 26.69
CA ILE A 548 -24.24 14.97 28.14
C ILE A 548 -23.67 13.67 28.72
N GLU A 549 -24.23 12.51 28.42
CA GLU A 549 -23.74 11.22 28.87
C GLU A 549 -22.35 10.95 28.36
N SER A 550 -22.09 11.16 27.07
CA SER A 550 -20.78 10.99 26.44
C SER A 550 -19.73 11.92 27.06
N PHE A 551 -20.09 13.16 27.37
CA PHE A 551 -19.19 14.08 28.06
C PHE A 551 -18.79 13.57 29.45
N PHE A 552 -19.71 13.09 30.26
CA PHE A 552 -19.39 12.56 31.58
C PHE A 552 -18.66 11.22 31.51
N SER A 553 -19.01 10.34 30.59
CA SER A 553 -18.33 9.06 30.37
C SER A 553 -16.85 9.26 29.99
N SER A 554 -16.55 10.33 29.25
CA SER A 554 -15.17 10.63 28.83
C SER A 554 -14.18 10.87 29.98
N PHE A 555 -14.66 11.20 31.18
CA PHE A 555 -13.81 11.35 32.37
C PHE A 555 -13.49 10.03 33.06
N VAL A 556 -14.23 8.98 32.76
CA VAL A 556 -14.12 7.68 33.43
C VAL A 556 -13.47 6.64 32.48
N THR A 557 -13.58 6.85 31.18
CA THR A 557 -13.03 5.95 30.16
C THR A 557 -11.53 6.11 30.07
N ASP A 558 -10.80 5.01 30.24
CA ASP A 558 -9.36 4.97 30.00
C ASP A 558 -9.08 4.77 28.50
N TYR A 559 -8.65 5.83 27.85
CA TYR A 559 -8.32 5.85 26.43
C TYR A 559 -6.89 5.34 26.13
N SER A 560 -6.05 5.11 27.15
CA SER A 560 -4.66 4.69 26.98
C SER A 560 -4.50 3.18 27.04
N SER A 561 -5.38 2.48 27.73
CA SER A 561 -5.35 1.03 27.84
C SER A 561 -6.02 0.39 26.63
N ILE A 562 -5.36 -0.62 26.08
CA ILE A 562 -5.97 -1.55 25.14
C ILE A 562 -6.47 -2.72 25.98
N SER A 563 -7.79 -2.74 26.25
CA SER A 563 -8.40 -3.69 27.19
C SER A 563 -8.20 -5.14 26.76
N ARG A 564 -8.03 -6.03 27.74
CA ARG A 564 -7.93 -7.48 27.54
C ARG A 564 -9.29 -8.05 27.14
N SER A 565 -9.31 -9.13 26.36
CA SER A 565 -10.54 -9.89 26.12
C SER A 565 -11.09 -10.43 27.44
N ALA A 566 -12.42 -10.36 27.63
CA ALA A 566 -13.09 -10.86 28.83
C ALA A 566 -12.84 -12.36 29.08
N GLU A 567 -12.57 -13.14 28.02
CA GLU A 567 -12.34 -14.58 28.11
C GLU A 567 -10.96 -14.94 28.65
N ASN A 568 -9.96 -14.05 28.51
CA ASN A 568 -8.55 -14.28 28.89
C ASN A 568 -8.14 -13.74 30.27
N MET A 569 -9.07 -13.26 31.08
CA MET A 569 -8.78 -12.69 32.40
C MET A 569 -8.42 -13.71 33.51
N ASN A 570 -8.38 -15.00 33.21
CA ASN A 570 -8.28 -16.06 34.23
C ASN A 570 -6.92 -16.79 34.24
N TYR A 571 -5.86 -16.27 33.65
CA TYR A 571 -4.53 -16.90 33.78
C TYR A 571 -3.77 -16.32 34.97
N ASP A 572 -3.09 -17.18 35.71
CA ASP A 572 -2.34 -16.84 36.94
C ASP A 572 -1.11 -15.96 36.66
N LYS A 573 -0.62 -15.97 35.40
CA LYS A 573 0.54 -15.23 34.95
C LYS A 573 0.17 -14.11 33.99
N THR A 574 0.82 -12.99 34.14
CA THR A 574 0.66 -11.84 33.22
C THR A 574 2.03 -11.29 32.89
N ILE A 575 2.30 -11.04 31.62
CA ILE A 575 3.46 -10.30 31.14
C ILE A 575 3.02 -8.97 30.55
N LYS A 576 3.86 -7.95 30.73
CA LYS A 576 3.64 -6.62 30.19
C LYS A 576 4.51 -6.41 28.95
N VAL A 577 3.84 -6.04 27.85
CA VAL A 577 4.49 -5.82 26.54
C VAL A 577 4.29 -4.37 26.14
N TRP A 578 5.39 -3.67 25.88
CA TRP A 578 5.35 -2.30 25.39
C TRP A 578 5.62 -2.23 23.89
N ALA A 579 4.76 -1.46 23.18
CA ALA A 579 4.86 -1.24 21.75
C ALA A 579 4.79 0.27 21.42
N PRO A 580 5.85 0.86 20.83
CA PRO A 580 5.85 2.24 20.39
C PRO A 580 5.19 2.37 19.00
N THR A 581 3.93 1.99 18.88
CA THR A 581 3.21 1.87 17.62
C THR A 581 1.87 2.62 17.64
N GLY A 582 1.14 2.63 16.52
CA GLY A 582 -0.21 3.16 16.44
C GLY A 582 -1.23 2.27 17.15
N ARG A 583 -2.37 2.86 17.51
CA ARG A 583 -3.43 2.15 18.25
C ARG A 583 -3.95 0.92 17.48
N ASP A 584 -4.15 1.06 16.17
CA ASP A 584 -4.65 -0.04 15.33
C ASP A 584 -3.67 -1.22 15.31
N GLN A 585 -2.38 -0.94 15.19
CA GLN A 585 -1.33 -1.96 15.25
C GLN A 585 -1.28 -2.68 16.61
N ALA A 586 -1.37 -1.92 17.70
CA ALA A 586 -1.38 -2.49 19.03
C ALA A 586 -2.66 -3.31 19.31
N GLN A 587 -3.79 -2.93 18.72
CA GLN A 587 -5.01 -3.76 18.78
C GLN A 587 -4.84 -5.09 18.06
N ILE A 588 -4.16 -5.12 16.89
CA ILE A 588 -3.83 -6.35 16.19
C ILE A 588 -2.91 -7.23 17.05
N ILE A 589 -1.85 -6.66 17.63
CA ILE A 589 -0.93 -7.39 18.51
C ILE A 589 -1.71 -8.04 19.66
N ARG A 590 -2.58 -7.28 20.33
CA ARG A 590 -3.41 -7.77 21.41
C ARG A 590 -4.35 -8.87 20.97
N GLN A 591 -5.05 -8.69 19.84
CA GLN A 591 -5.96 -9.69 19.29
C GLN A 591 -5.24 -11.02 19.03
N LEU A 592 -4.07 -10.99 18.39
CA LEU A 592 -3.25 -12.16 18.16
C LEU A 592 -2.81 -12.82 19.47
N CYS A 593 -2.46 -12.04 20.49
CA CYS A 593 -2.16 -12.54 21.81
C CYS A 593 -3.35 -13.29 22.44
N ASP A 594 -4.52 -12.71 22.40
CA ASP A 594 -5.74 -13.28 22.98
C ASP A 594 -6.19 -14.57 22.25
N GLU A 595 -6.08 -14.60 20.92
CA GLU A 595 -6.55 -15.72 20.10
C GLU A 595 -5.55 -16.89 20.04
N HIS A 596 -4.25 -16.62 20.05
CA HIS A 596 -3.23 -17.61 19.72
C HIS A 596 -2.19 -17.84 20.84
N PHE A 597 -1.70 -16.78 21.51
CA PHE A 597 -0.69 -16.90 22.55
C PHE A 597 -1.29 -17.33 23.88
N SER A 598 -2.21 -16.56 24.44
CA SER A 598 -2.75 -16.77 25.77
C SER A 598 -3.41 -18.14 25.97
N PRO A 599 -4.21 -18.66 25.00
CA PRO A 599 -4.77 -20.01 25.14
C PRO A 599 -3.73 -21.13 25.15
N LYS A 600 -2.65 -20.97 24.37
CA LYS A 600 -1.57 -21.96 24.24
C LYS A 600 -0.67 -21.98 25.48
N TYR A 601 -0.19 -20.81 25.91
CA TYR A 601 0.84 -20.68 26.96
C TYR A 601 0.26 -20.46 28.36
N LYS A 602 -1.05 -20.21 28.48
CA LYS A 602 -1.74 -19.93 29.74
C LYS A 602 -1.18 -18.69 30.46
N VAL A 603 -0.82 -17.67 29.68
CA VAL A 603 -0.24 -16.40 30.14
C VAL A 603 -1.07 -15.25 29.54
N SER A 604 -1.51 -14.31 30.37
CA SER A 604 -2.13 -13.08 29.92
C SER A 604 -1.06 -12.10 29.41
N VAL A 605 -1.38 -11.34 28.35
CA VAL A 605 -0.51 -10.29 27.81
C VAL A 605 -1.17 -8.95 28.00
N ASP A 606 -0.44 -8.03 28.63
CA ASP A 606 -0.86 -6.64 28.82
C ASP A 606 -0.09 -5.74 27.83
N VAL A 607 -0.74 -5.38 26.72
CA VAL A 607 -0.13 -4.56 25.67
C VAL A 607 -0.36 -3.09 25.97
N GLU A 608 0.72 -2.35 26.21
CA GLU A 608 0.69 -0.92 26.48
C GLU A 608 1.35 -0.12 25.35
N LEU A 609 0.67 0.94 24.93
CA LEU A 609 1.22 1.93 24.00
C LEU A 609 2.14 2.89 24.74
N ILE A 610 3.32 3.10 24.17
CA ILE A 610 4.29 4.06 24.71
C ILE A 610 4.71 5.09 23.66
N SER A 611 5.13 6.26 24.10
CA SER A 611 5.83 7.21 23.25
C SER A 611 7.33 6.89 23.19
N GLY A 612 7.95 7.16 22.03
CA GLY A 612 9.40 6.95 21.86
C GLY A 612 10.23 7.68 22.93
N GLY A 613 11.33 7.03 23.37
CA GLY A 613 12.26 7.55 24.33
C GLY A 613 11.86 7.36 25.81
N THR A 614 10.70 6.80 26.13
CA THR A 614 10.26 6.56 27.51
C THR A 614 10.76 5.23 28.09
N LEU A 615 11.15 4.27 27.26
CA LEU A 615 11.50 2.91 27.66
C LEU A 615 12.70 2.89 28.63
N LEU A 616 13.86 3.42 28.23
CA LEU A 616 15.07 3.38 29.04
C LEU A 616 14.92 4.06 30.43
N PRO A 617 14.38 5.28 30.54
CA PRO A 617 14.11 5.88 31.85
C PRO A 617 13.20 5.03 32.73
N SER A 618 12.17 4.42 32.17
CA SER A 618 11.21 3.60 32.89
C SER A 618 11.84 2.30 33.39
N VAL A 619 12.64 1.62 32.56
CA VAL A 619 13.37 0.41 32.96
C VAL A 619 14.37 0.71 34.07
N LEU A 620 15.11 1.82 33.99
CA LEU A 620 16.04 2.25 35.04
C LEU A 620 15.33 2.64 36.34
N ALA A 621 14.09 3.12 36.24
CA ALA A 621 13.24 3.41 37.40
C ALA A 621 12.54 2.15 37.97
N GLY A 622 12.67 0.98 37.34
CA GLY A 622 12.09 -0.29 37.78
C GLY A 622 10.58 -0.42 37.43
N VAL A 623 10.05 0.41 36.53
CA VAL A 623 8.63 0.40 36.12
C VAL A 623 8.45 0.05 34.63
N GLY A 624 9.48 -0.52 34.01
CA GLY A 624 9.45 -0.95 32.61
C GLY A 624 8.63 -2.22 32.37
N PRO A 625 8.46 -2.62 31.09
CA PRO A 625 7.78 -3.86 30.70
C PRO A 625 8.61 -5.11 30.96
N ASP A 626 8.01 -6.28 30.68
CA ASP A 626 8.74 -7.55 30.57
C ASP A 626 9.38 -7.69 29.18
N VAL A 627 8.63 -7.30 28.15
CA VAL A 627 9.08 -7.33 26.74
C VAL A 627 8.85 -5.98 26.09
N ALA A 628 9.79 -5.53 25.28
CA ALA A 628 9.67 -4.34 24.45
C ALA A 628 9.78 -4.72 22.97
N LEU A 629 8.81 -4.29 22.17
CA LEU A 629 8.72 -4.48 20.73
C LEU A 629 9.27 -3.27 19.97
N MET A 630 9.63 -3.46 18.70
CA MET A 630 9.96 -2.39 17.74
C MET A 630 11.04 -1.41 18.23
N ASN A 631 12.07 -1.92 18.89
CA ASN A 631 13.16 -1.10 19.38
C ASN A 631 14.18 -0.82 18.27
N GLY A 632 14.80 0.36 18.28
CA GLY A 632 15.83 0.71 17.31
C GLY A 632 17.05 -0.22 17.35
N GLY A 633 17.76 -0.34 16.22
CA GLY A 633 18.88 -1.28 16.07
C GLY A 633 19.99 -1.14 17.13
N GLY A 634 20.29 0.06 17.59
CA GLY A 634 21.29 0.30 18.63
C GLY A 634 20.81 0.09 20.07
N ASP A 635 19.50 -0.05 20.29
CA ASP A 635 18.93 -0.14 21.63
C ASP A 635 19.37 -1.40 22.40
N PRO A 636 19.36 -2.61 21.83
CA PRO A 636 19.72 -3.83 22.56
C PRO A 636 21.10 -3.73 23.22
N ILE A 637 22.12 -3.26 22.51
CA ILE A 637 23.48 -3.12 23.06
C ILE A 637 23.56 -1.95 24.04
N ASN A 638 22.89 -0.83 23.72
CA ASN A 638 22.83 0.33 24.59
C ASN A 638 22.18 0.02 25.96
N TYR A 639 21.19 -0.87 25.97
CA TYR A 639 20.55 -1.35 27.20
C TYR A 639 21.36 -2.47 27.88
N ALA A 640 22.01 -3.33 27.08
CA ALA A 640 22.84 -4.42 27.61
C ALA A 640 24.01 -3.90 28.46
N ILE A 641 24.72 -2.88 27.98
CA ILE A 641 25.84 -2.26 28.71
C ILE A 641 25.38 -1.57 30.02
N ARG A 642 24.09 -1.32 30.18
CA ARG A 642 23.46 -0.80 31.40
C ARG A 642 22.81 -1.90 32.24
N ASN A 643 22.98 -3.16 31.87
CA ASN A 643 22.34 -4.33 32.50
C ASN A 643 20.79 -4.21 32.53
N ALA A 644 20.20 -3.56 31.51
CA ALA A 644 18.76 -3.32 31.45
C ALA A 644 18.00 -4.37 30.62
N VAL A 645 18.71 -5.24 29.88
CA VAL A 645 18.11 -6.32 29.05
C VAL A 645 18.79 -7.66 29.36
N LEU A 646 18.07 -8.74 29.05
CA LEU A 646 18.59 -10.11 29.25
C LEU A 646 19.43 -10.56 28.06
N ASP A 647 20.42 -11.37 28.34
CA ASP A 647 21.12 -12.20 27.37
C ASP A 647 20.17 -13.32 26.91
N LEU A 648 19.79 -13.34 25.65
CA LEU A 648 18.83 -14.29 25.10
C LEU A 648 19.43 -15.66 24.81
N THR A 649 20.76 -15.82 24.75
CA THR A 649 21.45 -17.10 24.53
C THR A 649 21.24 -18.08 25.65
N GLN A 650 20.74 -17.60 26.81
CA GLN A 650 20.46 -18.44 27.96
C GLN A 650 19.23 -19.34 27.78
N PHE A 651 18.31 -19.01 26.86
CA PHE A 651 17.05 -19.76 26.67
C PHE A 651 17.31 -21.04 25.87
N LYS A 652 16.84 -22.16 26.38
CA LYS A 652 16.98 -23.47 25.76
C LYS A 652 15.60 -24.03 25.37
N ASP A 653 15.62 -25.05 24.50
CA ASP A 653 14.40 -25.74 24.08
C ASP A 653 13.61 -26.27 25.29
N THR A 654 12.29 -26.09 25.23
CA THR A 654 11.33 -26.63 26.17
C THR A 654 10.27 -27.45 25.41
N GLU A 655 9.35 -28.12 26.13
CA GLU A 655 8.22 -28.82 25.47
C GLU A 655 7.28 -27.89 24.73
N LEU A 656 7.22 -26.60 25.11
CA LEU A 656 6.26 -25.62 24.56
C LEU A 656 6.92 -24.61 23.62
N SER A 657 8.23 -24.38 23.74
CA SER A 657 8.93 -23.29 23.05
C SER A 657 10.31 -23.70 22.59
N PRO A 658 10.72 -23.38 21.36
CA PRO A 658 12.09 -23.51 20.90
C PRO A 658 13.02 -22.57 21.69
N GLY A 659 14.26 -22.98 21.86
CA GLY A 659 15.32 -22.17 22.48
C GLY A 659 15.94 -21.18 21.49
N PHE A 660 16.88 -20.40 22.00
CA PHE A 660 17.57 -19.38 21.23
C PHE A 660 18.24 -19.93 19.95
N ASP A 661 18.93 -21.05 20.05
CA ASP A 661 19.68 -21.62 18.92
C ASP A 661 18.73 -21.97 17.75
N THR A 662 17.54 -22.51 18.03
CA THR A 662 16.51 -22.80 17.02
C THR A 662 15.86 -21.53 16.47
N VAL A 663 15.58 -20.56 17.33
CA VAL A 663 14.91 -19.30 16.93
C VAL A 663 15.84 -18.42 16.09
N SER A 664 17.14 -18.41 16.39
CA SER A 664 18.12 -17.64 15.63
C SER A 664 18.21 -18.07 14.15
N ASP A 665 17.96 -19.35 13.85
CA ASP A 665 17.94 -19.88 12.47
C ASP A 665 16.76 -19.36 11.62
N TRP A 666 15.80 -18.65 12.22
CA TRP A 666 14.70 -18.04 11.48
C TRP A 666 15.08 -16.73 10.77
N PHE A 667 16.27 -16.22 11.06
CA PHE A 667 16.75 -14.92 10.60
C PHE A 667 18.04 -15.07 9.80
N LEU A 668 18.34 -14.07 9.00
CA LEU A 668 19.68 -13.98 8.41
C LEU A 668 20.72 -13.74 9.49
N ASP A 669 21.87 -14.41 9.41
CA ASP A 669 22.98 -14.15 10.34
C ASP A 669 23.34 -12.66 10.42
N ALA A 670 23.31 -11.99 9.25
CA ALA A 670 23.54 -10.56 9.18
C ALA A 670 22.58 -9.74 10.05
N SER A 671 21.32 -10.16 10.20
CA SER A 671 20.31 -9.41 10.97
C SER A 671 20.52 -9.49 12.49
N LEU A 672 21.27 -10.48 12.97
CA LEU A 672 21.61 -10.66 14.38
C LEU A 672 22.85 -9.84 14.82
N VAL A 673 23.69 -9.43 13.86
CA VAL A 673 24.95 -8.72 14.13
C VAL A 673 24.77 -7.46 14.99
N PRO A 674 23.80 -6.56 14.74
CA PRO A 674 23.62 -5.36 15.56
C PRO A 674 23.23 -5.64 17.01
N TYR A 675 22.64 -6.80 17.27
CA TYR A 675 22.08 -7.18 18.58
C TYR A 675 23.02 -8.10 19.37
N THR A 676 24.17 -8.47 18.77
CA THR A 676 25.13 -9.38 19.36
C THR A 676 26.41 -8.62 19.78
N PHE A 677 26.81 -8.76 21.04
CA PHE A 677 28.00 -8.16 21.58
C PHE A 677 28.71 -9.11 22.52
N MET A 678 30.04 -9.29 22.32
CA MET A 678 30.88 -10.20 23.11
C MET A 678 30.30 -11.62 23.21
N GLY A 679 29.76 -12.17 22.13
CA GLY A 679 29.21 -13.53 22.06
C GLY A 679 27.86 -13.71 22.74
N LYS A 680 27.19 -12.66 23.12
CA LYS A 680 25.84 -12.63 23.70
C LYS A 680 24.87 -11.84 22.82
N THR A 681 23.64 -12.30 22.70
CA THR A 681 22.60 -11.65 21.94
C THR A 681 21.53 -11.05 22.85
N TYR A 682 21.24 -9.77 22.72
CA TYR A 682 20.39 -8.99 23.61
C TYR A 682 19.05 -8.55 22.99
N GLY A 683 18.84 -8.85 21.71
CA GLY A 683 17.59 -8.64 21.00
C GLY A 683 17.49 -9.61 19.84
N LEU A 684 16.26 -9.87 19.38
CA LEU A 684 16.01 -10.62 18.15
C LEU A 684 15.41 -9.68 17.09
N PRO A 685 15.80 -9.85 15.81
CA PRO A 685 15.28 -9.04 14.73
C PRO A 685 13.75 -9.20 14.61
N GLU A 686 13.02 -8.09 14.60
CA GLU A 686 11.56 -8.06 14.38
C GLU A 686 11.26 -7.64 12.96
N THR A 687 11.87 -6.55 12.52
CA THR A 687 11.78 -6.07 11.15
C THR A 687 13.17 -6.05 10.51
N MET A 688 13.19 -6.15 9.19
CA MET A 688 14.38 -5.96 8.39
C MET A 688 14.06 -5.12 7.17
N SER A 689 14.81 -4.05 6.99
CA SER A 689 14.76 -3.17 5.84
C SER A 689 16.14 -3.09 5.19
N PHE A 690 16.19 -2.88 3.88
CA PHE A 690 17.43 -2.79 3.11
C PHE A 690 17.21 -2.01 1.82
N SER A 691 18.30 -1.53 1.24
CA SER A 691 18.22 -0.75 0.02
C SER A 691 18.05 -1.64 -1.22
N MET A 692 17.27 -1.14 -2.18
CA MET A 692 17.07 -1.67 -3.53
C MET A 692 17.31 -0.57 -4.56
N PHE A 693 17.50 -0.91 -5.81
CA PHE A 693 17.60 0.05 -6.90
C PHE A 693 16.25 0.23 -7.58
N PHE A 694 15.65 1.41 -7.42
CA PHE A 694 14.38 1.81 -8.05
C PHE A 694 14.64 2.50 -9.37
N TYR A 695 13.84 2.22 -10.40
CA TYR A 695 13.96 2.88 -11.71
C TYR A 695 12.62 3.00 -12.44
N ARG A 696 12.50 4.04 -13.28
CA ARG A 696 11.36 4.32 -14.17
C ARG A 696 11.58 3.63 -15.51
N LYS A 697 10.76 2.61 -15.82
CA LYS A 697 10.83 1.83 -17.08
C LYS A 697 10.62 2.72 -18.30
N ASP A 698 9.60 3.56 -18.27
CA ASP A 698 9.25 4.47 -19.36
C ASP A 698 10.40 5.42 -19.71
N ILE A 699 11.09 5.97 -18.71
CA ILE A 699 12.21 6.90 -18.93
C ILE A 699 13.48 6.14 -19.37
N PHE A 700 13.73 4.97 -18.82
CA PHE A 700 14.86 4.13 -19.24
C PHE A 700 14.72 3.70 -20.71
N GLU A 701 13.50 3.34 -21.14
CA GLU A 701 13.22 3.06 -22.55
C GLU A 701 13.39 4.31 -23.43
N GLU A 702 12.82 5.45 -23.04
CA GLU A 702 12.92 6.73 -23.75
C GLU A 702 14.39 7.17 -23.97
N LEU A 703 15.23 7.01 -22.95
CA LEU A 703 16.64 7.39 -22.98
C LEU A 703 17.57 6.25 -23.44
N ASN A 704 17.00 5.07 -23.80
CA ASN A 704 17.73 3.85 -24.15
C ASN A 704 18.79 3.47 -23.11
N LEU A 705 18.42 3.53 -21.82
CA LEU A 705 19.25 3.15 -20.69
C LEU A 705 19.05 1.66 -20.35
N GLN A 706 20.12 1.01 -19.92
CA GLN A 706 20.04 -0.33 -19.35
C GLN A 706 20.04 -0.25 -17.82
N VAL A 707 19.38 -1.18 -17.16
CA VAL A 707 19.42 -1.29 -15.71
C VAL A 707 20.85 -1.65 -15.28
N PRO A 708 21.51 -0.84 -14.44
CA PRO A 708 22.90 -1.06 -14.07
C PRO A 708 23.02 -2.29 -13.16
N LYS A 709 23.96 -3.17 -13.49
CA LYS A 709 24.29 -4.34 -12.67
C LYS A 709 25.39 -4.05 -11.66
N THR A 710 26.28 -3.11 -11.99
CA THR A 710 27.41 -2.75 -11.14
C THR A 710 27.33 -1.27 -10.70
N TYR A 711 27.96 -0.96 -9.56
CA TYR A 711 28.07 0.41 -9.07
C TYR A 711 28.78 1.34 -10.08
N ASN A 712 29.77 0.81 -10.80
CA ASN A 712 30.45 1.56 -11.84
C ASN A 712 29.52 1.89 -13.01
N GLU A 713 28.69 0.95 -13.46
CA GLU A 713 27.67 1.22 -14.48
C GLU A 713 26.68 2.30 -14.01
N LEU A 714 26.26 2.26 -12.75
CA LEU A 714 25.39 3.30 -12.16
C LEU A 714 26.05 4.69 -12.21
N VAL A 715 27.32 4.78 -11.83
CA VAL A 715 28.09 6.05 -11.91
C VAL A 715 28.20 6.55 -13.36
N LEU A 716 28.43 5.64 -14.31
CA LEU A 716 28.50 5.98 -15.74
C LEU A 716 27.18 6.49 -16.33
N MET A 717 26.05 6.27 -15.70
CA MET A 717 24.75 6.84 -16.10
C MET A 717 24.61 8.33 -15.76
N ILE A 718 25.35 8.83 -14.77
CA ILE A 718 25.25 10.22 -14.29
C ILE A 718 25.36 11.24 -15.44
N PRO A 719 26.41 11.20 -16.32
CA PRO A 719 26.51 12.16 -17.41
C PRO A 719 25.35 12.11 -18.40
N THR A 720 24.80 10.92 -18.64
CA THR A 720 23.66 10.75 -19.55
C THR A 720 22.41 11.41 -18.98
N LEU A 721 22.08 11.14 -17.72
CA LEU A 721 20.93 11.75 -17.07
C LEU A 721 21.12 13.26 -16.88
N GLN A 722 22.30 13.71 -16.49
CA GLN A 722 22.60 15.14 -16.36
C GLN A 722 22.48 15.90 -17.68
N ARG A 723 22.76 15.27 -18.83
CA ARG A 723 22.55 15.85 -20.14
C ARG A 723 21.09 16.24 -20.36
N TYR A 724 20.17 15.50 -19.72
CA TYR A 724 18.74 15.75 -19.73
C TYR A 724 18.24 16.46 -18.47
N ASN A 725 19.16 17.06 -17.68
CA ASN A 725 18.86 17.72 -16.41
C ASN A 725 18.15 16.81 -15.39
N MET A 726 18.36 15.50 -15.49
CA MET A 726 17.87 14.49 -14.55
C MET A 726 18.94 14.10 -13.54
N GLY A 727 18.53 13.69 -12.35
CA GLY A 727 19.42 13.21 -11.29
C GLY A 727 19.32 11.71 -11.04
N ILE A 728 20.25 11.21 -10.24
CA ILE A 728 20.22 9.86 -9.64
C ILE A 728 20.25 10.03 -8.13
N ALA A 729 19.42 9.29 -7.41
CA ALA A 729 19.48 9.25 -5.96
C ALA A 729 20.58 8.30 -5.48
N PHE A 730 21.63 8.84 -4.92
CA PHE A 730 22.67 8.11 -4.22
C PHE A 730 22.52 8.29 -2.71
N PRO A 731 22.75 7.24 -1.90
CA PRO A 731 22.93 7.44 -0.48
C PRO A 731 24.19 8.27 -0.22
N SER A 732 24.05 9.29 0.62
CA SER A 732 25.14 10.23 0.95
C SER A 732 25.66 9.99 2.35
N SER A 733 26.76 10.67 2.68
CA SER A 733 27.30 10.72 4.03
C SER A 733 27.56 9.32 4.60
N PHE A 734 27.17 9.04 5.85
CA PHE A 734 27.42 7.74 6.47
C PHE A 734 26.75 6.59 5.71
N GLY A 735 25.53 6.76 5.21
CA GLY A 735 24.84 5.70 4.45
C GLY A 735 25.58 5.33 3.16
N GLY A 736 26.10 6.33 2.44
CA GLY A 736 26.87 6.12 1.21
C GLY A 736 28.23 5.46 1.46
N LEU A 737 28.95 5.93 2.49
CA LEU A 737 30.22 5.35 2.88
C LEU A 737 30.04 3.89 3.33
N ASN A 738 29.01 3.63 4.15
CA ASN A 738 28.75 2.31 4.66
C ASN A 738 28.44 1.30 3.53
N LEU A 739 27.59 1.69 2.58
CA LEU A 739 27.31 0.86 1.39
C LEU A 739 28.61 0.53 0.64
N LYS A 740 29.45 1.54 0.38
CA LYS A 740 30.71 1.36 -0.34
C LYS A 740 31.68 0.45 0.40
N MET A 741 31.88 0.68 1.70
CA MET A 741 32.75 -0.16 2.54
C MET A 741 32.29 -1.60 2.58
N LEU A 742 30.98 -1.85 2.76
CA LEU A 742 30.42 -3.20 2.75
C LEU A 742 30.63 -3.92 1.41
N GLN A 743 30.38 -3.24 0.30
CA GLN A 743 30.59 -3.80 -1.05
C GLN A 743 32.07 -4.15 -1.29
N GLU A 744 33.00 -3.42 -0.72
CA GLU A 744 34.44 -3.67 -0.82
C GLU A 744 34.97 -4.61 0.29
N GLY A 745 34.12 -5.02 1.23
CA GLY A 745 34.48 -5.93 2.33
C GLY A 745 35.34 -5.26 3.42
N ILE A 746 35.27 -3.92 3.54
CA ILE A 746 36.05 -3.13 4.50
C ILE A 746 35.29 -3.07 5.84
N PRO A 747 35.81 -3.60 6.95
CA PRO A 747 35.15 -3.47 8.25
C PRO A 747 35.23 -2.04 8.79
N LEU A 748 34.23 -1.59 9.55
CA LEU A 748 34.23 -0.24 10.12
C LEU A 748 35.04 -0.13 11.43
N TYR A 749 35.06 -1.21 12.22
CA TYR A 749 35.74 -1.26 13.48
C TYR A 749 36.81 -2.35 13.51
N ASN A 750 37.82 -2.15 14.34
CA ASN A 750 38.83 -3.12 14.67
C ASN A 750 38.52 -3.75 16.04
N ASN A 751 38.83 -5.03 16.21
CA ASN A 751 38.81 -5.72 17.50
C ASN A 751 37.50 -5.52 18.32
N ASN A 752 36.34 -5.78 17.70
CA ASN A 752 35.03 -5.62 18.35
C ASN A 752 34.76 -4.18 18.89
N GLY A 753 35.21 -3.18 18.19
CA GLY A 753 34.90 -1.77 18.51
C GLY A 753 35.89 -1.11 19.47
N GLU A 754 37.11 -1.66 19.62
CA GLU A 754 38.20 -0.99 20.34
C GLU A 754 38.64 0.31 19.65
N SER A 755 38.64 0.30 18.34
CA SER A 755 38.92 1.47 17.52
C SER A 755 38.12 1.45 16.19
N THR A 756 38.01 2.63 15.56
CA THR A 756 37.47 2.69 14.20
C THR A 756 38.51 2.25 13.16
N ASN A 757 38.04 1.64 12.07
CA ASN A 757 38.86 1.32 10.89
C ASN A 757 38.76 2.40 9.79
N LEU A 758 38.03 3.48 10.02
CA LEU A 758 37.89 4.59 9.05
C LEU A 758 39.22 5.26 8.68
N GLY A 759 40.29 4.98 9.41
CA GLY A 759 41.65 5.48 9.13
C GLY A 759 42.47 4.57 8.23
N SER A 760 41.98 3.40 7.81
CA SER A 760 42.70 2.54 6.85
C SER A 760 42.72 3.19 5.46
N ASP A 761 43.75 2.87 4.65
CA ASP A 761 43.90 3.42 3.31
C ASP A 761 42.67 3.07 2.44
N GLU A 762 42.13 1.87 2.58
CA GLU A 762 40.94 1.38 1.88
C GLU A 762 39.70 2.18 2.27
N ALA A 763 39.47 2.41 3.58
CA ALA A 763 38.32 3.17 4.07
C ALA A 763 38.39 4.65 3.66
N LEU A 764 39.59 5.26 3.74
CA LEU A 764 39.81 6.64 3.30
C LEU A 764 39.55 6.79 1.80
N LYS A 765 39.99 5.81 0.98
CA LYS A 765 39.70 5.79 -0.44
C LYS A 765 38.21 5.63 -0.72
N ALA A 766 37.52 4.74 -0.01
CA ALA A 766 36.06 4.56 -0.13
C ALA A 766 35.31 5.87 0.22
N PHE A 767 35.77 6.60 1.24
CA PHE A 767 35.24 7.91 1.60
C PHE A 767 35.47 8.96 0.51
N GLU A 768 36.68 9.01 -0.07
CA GLU A 768 37.03 9.92 -1.16
C GLU A 768 36.15 9.65 -2.39
N GLU A 769 36.06 8.41 -2.84
CA GLU A 769 35.20 8.00 -3.98
C GLU A 769 33.71 8.31 -3.73
N MET A 770 33.20 8.11 -2.51
CA MET A 770 31.84 8.51 -2.16
C MET A 770 31.68 10.03 -2.23
N CYS A 771 32.64 10.81 -1.72
CA CYS A 771 32.58 12.28 -1.80
C CYS A 771 32.61 12.78 -3.25
N GLU A 772 33.33 12.11 -4.17
CA GLU A 772 33.40 12.48 -5.58
C GLU A 772 32.04 12.45 -6.29
N ILE A 773 31.13 11.55 -5.90
CA ILE A 773 29.76 11.49 -6.44
C ILE A 773 29.06 12.85 -6.28
N PHE A 774 29.29 13.53 -5.16
CA PHE A 774 28.61 14.78 -4.83
C PHE A 774 29.42 16.03 -5.19
N THR A 775 30.73 15.96 -5.11
CA THR A 775 31.61 17.12 -5.35
C THR A 775 32.02 17.21 -6.82
N THR A 776 32.38 16.11 -7.46
CA THR A 776 32.87 16.02 -8.84
C THR A 776 31.73 15.76 -9.82
N TYR A 777 30.95 14.72 -9.59
CA TYR A 777 29.83 14.36 -10.46
C TYR A 777 28.53 15.15 -10.18
N ARG A 778 28.51 15.95 -9.10
CA ARG A 778 27.43 16.89 -8.76
C ARG A 778 26.07 16.19 -8.54
N ALA A 779 26.07 14.97 -8.03
CA ALA A 779 24.83 14.38 -7.52
C ALA A 779 24.27 15.25 -6.39
N GLU A 780 22.97 15.27 -6.26
CA GLU A 780 22.29 16.07 -5.23
C GLU A 780 22.32 15.35 -3.87
N VAL A 781 22.59 16.09 -2.80
CA VAL A 781 22.63 15.56 -1.43
C VAL A 781 21.26 15.59 -0.78
N ALA A 782 20.49 16.63 -1.02
CA ALA A 782 19.15 16.82 -0.44
C ALA A 782 18.08 16.85 -1.53
N TYR A 783 17.17 15.91 -1.51
CA TYR A 783 16.09 15.77 -2.48
C TYR A 783 14.88 15.08 -1.86
N ASP A 784 13.71 15.35 -2.41
CA ASP A 784 12.50 14.56 -2.18
C ASP A 784 12.39 13.53 -3.31
N PHE A 785 12.83 12.29 -3.04
CA PHE A 785 12.89 11.24 -4.06
C PHE A 785 11.49 10.90 -4.58
N VAL A 786 10.49 10.72 -3.73
CA VAL A 786 9.14 10.33 -4.14
C VAL A 786 8.57 11.31 -5.16
N ASN A 787 8.61 12.60 -4.85
CA ASN A 787 8.09 13.63 -5.76
C ASN A 787 8.91 13.73 -7.05
N ARG A 788 10.24 13.61 -6.98
CA ARG A 788 11.11 13.74 -8.15
C ARG A 788 11.11 12.46 -9.01
N PHE A 789 10.92 11.31 -8.40
CA PHE A 789 10.73 10.05 -9.11
C PHE A 789 9.38 10.03 -9.84
N ARG A 790 8.34 10.49 -9.18
CA ARG A 790 6.99 10.67 -9.74
C ARG A 790 7.02 11.56 -10.98
N THR A 791 7.69 12.71 -10.94
CA THR A 791 7.78 13.65 -12.06
C THR A 791 8.83 13.27 -13.11
N GLY A 792 9.72 12.30 -12.82
CA GLY A 792 10.81 11.86 -13.70
C GLY A 792 12.08 12.71 -13.63
N GLU A 793 12.16 13.69 -12.71
CA GLU A 793 13.39 14.46 -12.48
C GLU A 793 14.54 13.61 -11.92
N MET A 794 14.19 12.55 -11.20
CA MET A 794 15.12 11.60 -10.60
C MET A 794 14.61 10.19 -10.90
N PRO A 795 14.81 9.70 -12.14
CA PRO A 795 14.16 8.50 -12.64
C PRO A 795 14.74 7.20 -12.05
N CYS A 796 15.79 7.27 -11.26
CA CYS A 796 16.33 6.10 -10.58
C CYS A 796 17.13 6.48 -9.33
N GLY A 797 17.35 5.48 -8.47
CA GLY A 797 18.18 5.64 -7.28
C GLY A 797 18.17 4.44 -6.34
N ILE A 798 19.16 4.41 -5.46
CA ILE A 798 19.26 3.44 -4.37
C ILE A 798 18.42 3.95 -3.21
N GLN A 799 17.36 3.22 -2.87
CA GLN A 799 16.39 3.58 -1.83
C GLN A 799 15.99 2.36 -1.01
N ASP A 800 15.50 2.57 0.19
CA ASP A 800 14.92 1.51 1.01
C ASP A 800 13.72 0.86 0.31
N TYR A 801 13.59 -0.49 0.36
CA TYR A 801 12.51 -1.16 -0.35
C TYR A 801 11.12 -0.83 0.18
N SER A 802 11.00 -0.35 1.42
CA SER A 802 9.75 0.17 1.97
C SER A 802 9.20 1.40 1.23
N LEU A 803 10.01 2.05 0.38
CA LEU A 803 9.57 3.07 -0.56
C LEU A 803 8.42 2.58 -1.46
N TYR A 804 8.33 1.29 -1.72
CA TYR A 804 7.20 0.66 -2.41
C TYR A 804 5.86 1.12 -1.83
N ASN A 805 5.72 1.08 -0.50
CA ASN A 805 4.51 1.48 0.19
C ASN A 805 4.13 2.95 -0.10
N GLN A 806 5.14 3.83 -0.13
CA GLN A 806 4.91 5.24 -0.43
C GLN A 806 4.53 5.47 -1.90
N LEU A 807 5.23 4.85 -2.84
CA LEU A 807 4.94 5.00 -4.26
C LEU A 807 3.55 4.48 -4.63
N THR A 808 3.14 3.36 -4.05
CA THR A 808 1.81 2.77 -4.27
C THR A 808 0.68 3.71 -3.85
N VAL A 809 0.86 4.44 -2.73
CA VAL A 809 -0.16 5.36 -2.20
C VAL A 809 -0.08 6.74 -2.84
N PHE A 810 1.12 7.31 -2.96
CA PHE A 810 1.28 8.73 -3.32
C PHE A 810 1.52 8.99 -4.81
N ALA A 811 1.80 7.94 -5.59
CA ALA A 811 2.08 8.07 -7.01
C ALA A 811 1.36 7.00 -7.87
N PRO A 812 0.03 6.82 -7.71
CA PRO A 812 -0.70 5.77 -8.43
C PRO A 812 -0.70 5.98 -9.94
N GLU A 813 -0.56 7.22 -10.44
CA GLU A 813 -0.49 7.53 -11.87
C GLU A 813 0.76 6.97 -12.57
N ILE A 814 1.80 6.63 -11.80
CA ILE A 814 2.99 5.94 -12.33
C ILE A 814 3.00 4.44 -12.02
N GLN A 815 1.89 3.89 -11.54
CA GLN A 815 1.77 2.45 -11.32
C GLN A 815 2.03 1.68 -12.61
N GLY A 816 2.85 0.62 -12.53
CA GLY A 816 3.29 -0.15 -13.68
C GLY A 816 4.41 0.48 -14.51
N LEU A 817 4.78 1.77 -14.27
CA LEU A 817 5.86 2.47 -14.96
C LEU A 817 7.21 2.38 -14.25
N TRP A 818 7.30 1.75 -13.11
CA TRP A 818 8.52 1.61 -12.32
C TRP A 818 8.71 0.20 -11.79
N GLU A 819 9.91 -0.09 -11.41
CA GLU A 819 10.30 -1.35 -10.78
C GLU A 819 11.45 -1.10 -9.81
N PHE A 820 11.72 -2.10 -8.97
CA PHE A 820 12.93 -2.15 -8.17
C PHE A 820 13.63 -3.50 -8.34
N VAL A 821 14.94 -3.47 -8.33
CA VAL A 821 15.81 -4.63 -8.52
C VAL A 821 16.93 -4.61 -7.46
N PRO A 822 17.71 -5.69 -7.30
CA PRO A 822 18.88 -5.66 -6.43
C PRO A 822 19.79 -4.46 -6.70
N VAL A 823 20.41 -3.94 -5.63
CA VAL A 823 21.34 -2.82 -5.71
C VAL A 823 22.49 -3.16 -6.66
N PRO A 824 22.91 -2.25 -7.56
CA PRO A 824 24.12 -2.44 -8.37
C PRO A 824 25.32 -2.79 -7.48
N GLY A 825 25.94 -3.94 -7.76
CA GLY A 825 26.96 -4.52 -6.91
C GLY A 825 28.39 -4.30 -7.42
N VAL A 826 29.29 -5.15 -6.95
CA VAL A 826 30.70 -5.17 -7.35
C VAL A 826 30.98 -6.45 -8.12
N GLU A 827 31.56 -6.34 -9.31
CA GLU A 827 32.01 -7.50 -10.09
C GLU A 827 33.25 -8.12 -9.43
N ARG A 828 33.16 -9.40 -9.11
CA ARG A 828 34.25 -10.19 -8.52
C ARG A 828 35.16 -10.76 -9.62
N ALA A 829 36.35 -11.23 -9.22
CA ALA A 829 37.36 -11.75 -10.12
C ALA A 829 36.90 -12.97 -10.97
N ASP A 830 35.87 -13.66 -10.56
CA ASP A 830 35.24 -14.77 -11.27
C ASP A 830 34.12 -14.36 -12.23
N GLY A 831 33.82 -13.05 -12.31
CA GLY A 831 32.76 -12.47 -13.13
C GLY A 831 31.37 -12.49 -12.50
N THR A 832 31.23 -12.95 -11.26
CA THR A 832 29.98 -12.83 -10.51
C THR A 832 29.78 -11.40 -9.99
N ILE A 833 28.52 -10.95 -9.90
CA ILE A 833 28.19 -9.64 -9.32
C ILE A 833 27.69 -9.87 -7.90
N ASP A 834 28.34 -9.23 -6.96
CA ASP A 834 28.01 -9.29 -5.55
C ASP A 834 27.19 -8.04 -5.18
N ASN A 835 25.86 -8.21 -5.05
CA ASN A 835 24.89 -7.14 -4.80
C ASN A 835 24.78 -6.81 -3.28
N ILE A 836 25.89 -6.61 -2.61
CA ILE A 836 25.88 -6.28 -1.17
C ILE A 836 25.17 -4.94 -0.96
N THR A 837 24.28 -4.92 0.04
CA THR A 837 23.56 -3.71 0.47
C THR A 837 23.52 -3.61 2.00
N VAL A 838 23.23 -2.39 2.46
CA VAL A 838 23.07 -2.11 3.89
C VAL A 838 21.69 -2.56 4.34
N GLY A 839 21.61 -3.36 5.38
CA GLY A 839 20.38 -3.71 6.10
C GLY A 839 20.30 -3.08 7.46
N GLY A 840 19.07 -2.98 7.98
CA GLY A 840 18.77 -2.52 9.34
C GLY A 840 17.33 -2.88 9.70
N GLY A 841 16.94 -2.63 10.94
CA GLY A 841 15.58 -2.95 11.37
C GLY A 841 15.35 -2.67 12.85
N SER A 842 14.23 -3.17 13.36
CA SER A 842 13.88 -3.13 14.77
C SER A 842 14.13 -4.48 15.44
N ALA A 843 14.20 -4.43 16.76
CA ALA A 843 14.43 -5.62 17.60
C ALA A 843 13.38 -5.75 18.70
N VAL A 844 13.14 -6.99 19.10
CA VAL A 844 12.43 -7.33 20.33
C VAL A 844 13.44 -7.59 21.43
N MET A 845 13.19 -7.02 22.62
CA MET A 845 14.03 -7.17 23.80
C MET A 845 13.24 -7.72 24.99
N ILE A 846 13.90 -8.51 25.83
CA ILE A 846 13.40 -8.91 27.15
C ILE A 846 14.12 -8.08 28.21
N MET A 847 13.37 -7.39 29.05
CA MET A 847 13.95 -6.52 30.08
C MET A 847 14.52 -7.33 31.25
N ALA A 848 15.65 -6.85 31.80
CA ALA A 848 16.34 -7.56 32.88
C ALA A 848 15.53 -7.66 34.18
N ASN A 849 14.59 -6.76 34.40
CA ASN A 849 13.72 -6.70 35.59
C ASN A 849 12.50 -7.59 35.51
N THR A 850 12.27 -8.31 34.40
CA THR A 850 11.13 -9.23 34.26
C THR A 850 11.12 -10.27 35.40
N GLN A 851 9.96 -10.54 35.95
CA GLN A 851 9.77 -11.53 37.00
C GLN A 851 9.53 -12.94 36.42
N ASP A 852 9.08 -13.05 35.17
CA ASP A 852 8.84 -14.33 34.51
C ASP A 852 9.59 -14.39 33.16
N LYS A 853 10.87 -14.76 33.26
CA LYS A 853 11.76 -14.85 32.09
C LYS A 853 11.28 -15.86 31.06
N GLN A 854 10.71 -16.99 31.51
CA GLN A 854 10.26 -18.02 30.58
C GLN A 854 9.02 -17.57 29.82
N SER A 855 8.03 -17.01 30.49
CA SER A 855 6.83 -16.50 29.80
C SER A 855 7.16 -15.34 28.86
N SER A 856 8.14 -14.49 29.20
CA SER A 856 8.65 -13.44 28.30
C SER A 856 9.32 -14.03 27.05
N TRP A 857 10.12 -15.11 27.21
CA TRP A 857 10.71 -15.83 26.08
C TRP A 857 9.67 -16.54 25.23
N ASP A 858 8.69 -17.20 25.86
CA ASP A 858 7.59 -17.87 25.19
C ASP A 858 6.80 -16.89 24.30
N PHE A 859 6.66 -15.65 24.76
CA PHE A 859 6.06 -14.58 23.97
C PHE A 859 6.96 -14.15 22.80
N VAL A 860 8.23 -13.90 23.04
CA VAL A 860 9.16 -13.41 22.00
C VAL A 860 9.28 -14.39 20.85
N GLN A 861 9.52 -15.69 21.13
CA GLN A 861 9.63 -16.69 20.07
C GLN A 861 8.31 -16.91 19.34
N TRP A 862 7.15 -16.86 20.06
CA TRP A 862 5.84 -16.95 19.44
C TRP A 862 5.59 -15.75 18.53
N TRP A 863 5.87 -14.52 19.02
CA TRP A 863 5.69 -13.30 18.25
C TRP A 863 6.49 -13.32 16.95
N LEU A 864 7.73 -13.77 17.02
CA LEU A 864 8.66 -13.79 15.88
C LEU A 864 8.52 -15.03 14.98
N SER A 865 7.63 -15.97 15.30
CA SER A 865 7.40 -17.15 14.46
C SER A 865 6.84 -16.79 13.09
N ALA A 866 7.17 -17.60 12.06
CA ALA A 866 6.73 -17.35 10.70
C ALA A 866 5.20 -17.24 10.58
N ASP A 867 4.46 -18.14 11.23
CA ASP A 867 3.00 -18.13 11.23
C ASP A 867 2.43 -16.81 11.79
N ASN A 868 2.96 -16.37 12.94
CA ASN A 868 2.45 -15.17 13.59
C ASN A 868 2.88 -13.87 12.87
N GLN A 869 4.09 -13.82 12.34
CA GLN A 869 4.56 -12.69 11.54
C GLN A 869 3.76 -12.54 10.24
N SER A 870 3.42 -13.66 9.59
CA SER A 870 2.54 -13.65 8.40
C SER A 870 1.12 -13.20 8.76
N ARG A 871 0.56 -13.67 9.90
CA ARG A 871 -0.76 -13.23 10.39
C ARG A 871 -0.77 -11.74 10.73
N TYR A 872 0.25 -11.27 11.42
CA TYR A 872 0.37 -9.85 11.75
C TYR A 872 0.44 -8.98 10.48
N ALA A 873 1.25 -9.37 9.51
CA ALA A 873 1.33 -8.68 8.22
C ALA A 873 -0.02 -8.65 7.51
N THR A 874 -0.72 -9.78 7.47
CA THR A 874 -2.06 -9.94 6.91
C THR A 874 -3.09 -9.02 7.57
N GLU A 875 -3.14 -9.01 8.91
CA GLU A 875 -4.06 -8.15 9.66
C GLU A 875 -3.68 -6.67 9.53
N LEU A 876 -2.39 -6.35 9.47
CA LEU A 876 -1.91 -5.00 9.25
C LEU A 876 -2.38 -4.46 7.88
N GLU A 877 -2.20 -5.24 6.82
CA GLU A 877 -2.71 -4.89 5.50
C GLU A 877 -4.24 -4.80 5.49
N SER A 878 -4.95 -5.66 6.22
CA SER A 878 -6.41 -5.62 6.33
C SER A 878 -6.93 -4.35 7.04
N VAL A 879 -6.11 -3.71 7.87
CA VAL A 879 -6.49 -2.48 8.60
C VAL A 879 -6.03 -1.23 7.87
N LEU A 880 -4.80 -1.25 7.33
CA LEU A 880 -4.13 -0.06 6.78
C LEU A 880 -4.08 -0.03 5.24
N GLY A 881 -4.53 -1.11 4.59
CA GLY A 881 -4.51 -1.25 3.13
C GLY A 881 -3.27 -1.97 2.59
N ALA A 882 -3.32 -2.37 1.32
CA ALA A 882 -2.29 -3.15 0.62
C ALA A 882 -0.89 -2.48 0.61
N ALA A 883 -0.82 -1.18 0.84
CA ALA A 883 0.42 -0.44 0.97
C ALA A 883 1.11 -0.59 2.34
N ALA A 884 0.48 -1.25 3.31
CA ALA A 884 1.06 -1.47 4.64
C ALA A 884 1.88 -2.78 4.70
N LYS A 885 2.77 -3.01 3.73
CA LYS A 885 3.65 -4.18 3.69
C LYS A 885 4.55 -4.21 4.92
N HIS A 886 4.44 -5.28 5.71
CA HIS A 886 5.23 -5.45 6.92
C HIS A 886 6.62 -6.00 6.58
N PRO A 887 7.72 -5.30 6.93
CA PRO A 887 9.07 -5.72 6.62
C PRO A 887 9.58 -6.72 7.67
N THR A 888 8.97 -7.90 7.78
CA THR A 888 9.39 -8.92 8.76
C THR A 888 10.84 -9.33 8.56
N ALA A 889 11.56 -9.58 9.67
CA ALA A 889 12.90 -10.13 9.63
C ALA A 889 12.93 -11.66 9.51
N ASN A 890 11.80 -12.34 9.75
CA ASN A 890 11.70 -13.79 9.65
C ASN A 890 11.66 -14.22 8.18
N ILE A 891 12.73 -14.88 7.71
CA ILE A 891 12.86 -15.29 6.30
C ILE A 891 11.80 -16.31 5.87
N ASN A 892 11.31 -17.13 6.79
CA ASN A 892 10.28 -18.14 6.50
C ASN A 892 8.89 -17.50 6.38
N ALA A 893 8.64 -16.38 7.07
CA ALA A 893 7.41 -15.63 6.97
C ALA A 893 7.25 -14.94 5.61
N PHE A 894 8.35 -14.61 4.97
CA PHE A 894 8.38 -13.82 3.74
C PHE A 894 7.59 -14.47 2.61
N SER A 895 7.58 -15.82 2.53
CA SER A 895 6.81 -16.56 1.54
C SER A 895 5.28 -16.40 1.69
N GLY A 896 4.81 -16.06 2.89
CA GLY A 896 3.39 -15.82 3.20
C GLY A 896 2.94 -14.37 3.04
N LEU A 897 3.84 -13.46 2.63
CA LEU A 897 3.51 -12.05 2.43
C LEU A 897 2.95 -11.82 1.02
N THR A 898 2.10 -10.81 0.89
CA THR A 898 1.37 -10.45 -0.33
C THR A 898 2.21 -9.63 -1.33
N TRP A 899 3.43 -10.06 -1.63
CA TRP A 899 4.24 -9.47 -2.69
C TRP A 899 3.90 -10.10 -4.05
N SER A 900 3.99 -9.32 -5.14
CA SER A 900 3.95 -9.92 -6.48
C SER A 900 5.12 -10.90 -6.66
N VAL A 901 4.97 -11.89 -7.53
CA VAL A 901 6.04 -12.86 -7.83
C VAL A 901 7.34 -12.17 -8.20
N LYS A 902 7.26 -11.15 -9.05
CA LYS A 902 8.41 -10.38 -9.51
C LYS A 902 9.09 -9.62 -8.38
N ASP A 903 8.30 -8.88 -7.58
CA ASP A 903 8.83 -8.11 -6.47
C ASP A 903 9.45 -9.02 -5.42
N ARG A 904 8.78 -10.12 -5.07
CA ARG A 904 9.30 -11.12 -4.15
C ARG A 904 10.61 -11.73 -4.67
N THR A 905 10.69 -12.06 -5.97
CA THR A 905 11.91 -12.60 -6.56
C THR A 905 13.07 -11.62 -6.43
N ASN A 906 12.84 -10.33 -6.72
CA ASN A 906 13.85 -9.28 -6.59
C ASN A 906 14.29 -9.06 -5.14
N ILE A 907 13.33 -9.06 -4.20
CA ILE A 907 13.62 -8.94 -2.77
C ILE A 907 14.45 -10.15 -2.29
N MET A 908 14.05 -11.36 -2.64
CA MET A 908 14.78 -12.58 -2.25
C MET A 908 16.19 -12.61 -2.84
N ALA A 909 16.36 -12.17 -4.09
CA ALA A 909 17.67 -12.05 -4.72
C ALA A 909 18.59 -11.03 -4.01
N GLN A 910 18.00 -9.99 -3.42
CA GLN A 910 18.77 -9.02 -2.63
C GLN A 910 19.11 -9.53 -1.22
N LEU A 911 18.25 -10.36 -0.62
CA LEU A 911 18.42 -10.83 0.76
C LEU A 911 19.78 -11.50 1.00
N ASP A 912 20.29 -12.26 0.04
CA ASP A 912 21.62 -12.91 0.13
C ASP A 912 22.76 -11.89 0.26
N GLY A 913 22.59 -10.70 -0.30
CA GLY A 913 23.54 -9.58 -0.27
C GLY A 913 23.35 -8.62 0.91
N VAL A 914 22.36 -8.83 1.76
CA VAL A 914 22.14 -7.93 2.91
C VAL A 914 23.23 -8.12 3.96
N ARG A 915 23.83 -7.03 4.36
CA ARG A 915 24.83 -6.97 5.45
C ARG A 915 24.42 -5.88 6.42
N THR A 916 24.67 -6.12 7.67
CA THR A 916 24.50 -5.13 8.75
C THR A 916 25.83 -4.95 9.47
N VAL A 917 25.83 -4.15 10.52
CA VAL A 917 27.06 -3.76 11.17
C VAL A 917 26.93 -3.91 12.67
N PRO A 918 27.98 -4.29 13.42
CA PRO A 918 27.92 -4.44 14.87
C PRO A 918 27.69 -3.10 15.57
N GLU A 919 26.80 -3.08 16.52
CA GLU A 919 26.74 -2.00 17.48
C GLU A 919 27.82 -2.15 18.53
N VAL A 920 28.48 -1.05 18.78
CA VAL A 920 29.59 -1.00 19.77
C VAL A 920 29.40 0.18 20.72
N PRO A 921 29.91 0.08 21.97
CA PRO A 921 29.88 1.21 22.89
C PRO A 921 30.55 2.46 22.29
N GLY A 922 29.81 3.56 22.19
CA GLY A 922 30.32 4.78 21.54
C GLY A 922 30.09 4.84 20.02
N GLY A 923 29.63 3.73 19.39
CA GLY A 923 29.42 3.62 17.93
C GLY A 923 28.45 4.67 17.36
N TYR A 924 27.50 5.16 18.14
CA TYR A 924 26.61 6.28 17.76
C TYR A 924 27.33 7.53 17.29
N TYR A 925 28.61 7.70 17.68
CA TYR A 925 29.42 8.84 17.29
C TYR A 925 30.03 8.69 15.88
N THR A 926 30.13 7.45 15.38
CA THR A 926 30.72 7.16 14.07
C THR A 926 29.95 7.81 12.93
N SER A 927 28.63 7.64 12.89
CA SER A 927 27.81 8.28 11.88
C SER A 927 27.94 9.80 11.91
N ARG A 928 27.91 10.39 13.10
CA ARG A 928 28.08 11.83 13.29
C ARG A 928 29.42 12.33 12.77
N VAL A 929 30.50 11.61 13.00
CA VAL A 929 31.86 11.97 12.50
C VAL A 929 31.88 11.94 10.98
N VAL A 930 31.35 10.88 10.39
CA VAL A 930 31.29 10.78 8.91
C VAL A 930 30.42 11.89 8.34
N ASP A 931 29.29 12.20 8.96
CA ASP A 931 28.40 13.28 8.52
C ASP A 931 29.11 14.65 8.60
N PHE A 932 29.85 14.91 9.67
CA PHE A 932 30.63 16.15 9.78
C PHE A 932 31.73 16.23 8.73
N ALA A 933 32.48 15.15 8.53
CA ALA A 933 33.51 15.08 7.53
C ALA A 933 32.98 15.30 6.12
N PHE A 934 31.89 14.58 5.76
CA PHE A 934 31.22 14.72 4.47
C PHE A 934 30.70 16.15 4.24
N ASN A 935 29.96 16.69 5.22
CA ASN A 935 29.40 18.05 5.11
C ASN A 935 30.49 19.11 4.94
N ARG A 936 31.62 18.94 5.62
CA ARG A 936 32.75 19.83 5.47
C ARG A 936 33.39 19.72 4.09
N VAL A 937 33.62 18.50 3.58
CA VAL A 937 34.11 18.28 2.21
C VAL A 937 33.16 18.89 1.19
N TYR A 938 31.85 18.64 1.32
CA TYR A 938 30.87 19.12 0.38
C TYR A 938 30.71 20.63 0.36
N ASN A 939 30.66 21.28 1.53
CA ASN A 939 30.42 22.72 1.64
C ASN A 939 31.70 23.59 1.48
N GLU A 940 32.83 23.07 1.96
CA GLU A 940 34.09 23.85 1.99
C GLU A 940 35.06 23.43 0.88
N SER A 941 34.78 22.37 0.13
CA SER A 941 35.64 21.79 -0.92
C SER A 941 37.07 21.48 -0.43
N VAL A 942 37.18 20.98 0.80
CA VAL A 942 38.44 20.57 1.41
C VAL A 942 38.80 19.12 1.03
N ASN A 943 40.04 18.70 1.27
CA ASN A 943 40.47 17.33 0.95
C ASN A 943 39.72 16.29 1.80
N PRO A 944 39.09 15.28 1.19
CA PRO A 944 38.29 14.27 1.91
C PRO A 944 39.12 13.47 2.92
N VAL A 945 40.30 12.99 2.51
CA VAL A 945 41.18 12.14 3.32
C VAL A 945 41.67 12.88 4.57
N GLU A 946 42.25 14.08 4.41
CA GLU A 946 42.69 14.90 5.53
C GLU A 946 41.54 15.29 6.45
N THR A 947 40.37 15.55 5.90
CA THR A 947 39.17 15.90 6.67
C THR A 947 38.72 14.72 7.52
N MET A 948 38.57 13.53 6.96
CA MET A 948 38.20 12.32 7.73
C MET A 948 39.23 12.06 8.84
N GLN A 949 40.53 12.06 8.50
CA GLN A 949 41.62 11.86 9.47
C GLN A 949 41.55 12.81 10.67
N SER A 950 41.13 14.08 10.45
CA SER A 950 41.00 15.06 11.52
C SER A 950 40.00 14.73 12.60
N TYR A 951 39.03 13.88 12.32
CA TYR A 951 37.96 13.48 13.24
C TYR A 951 38.22 12.11 13.92
N LEU A 952 39.21 11.33 13.45
CA LEU A 952 39.43 9.97 13.95
C LEU A 952 39.87 9.91 15.41
N THR A 953 40.61 10.89 15.87
CA THR A 953 41.06 10.99 17.27
C THR A 953 39.84 11.11 18.19
N ASP A 954 38.95 12.07 17.91
CA ASP A 954 37.75 12.28 18.71
C ASP A 954 36.84 11.05 18.73
N LEU A 955 36.72 10.35 17.58
CA LEU A 955 35.95 9.12 17.49
C LEU A 955 36.56 8.01 18.33
N ASN A 956 37.87 7.76 18.23
CA ASN A 956 38.52 6.73 19.01
C ASN A 956 38.52 7.05 20.52
N ASP A 957 38.65 8.31 20.88
CA ASP A 957 38.54 8.76 22.28
C ASP A 957 37.12 8.48 22.84
N GLU A 958 36.08 8.68 22.03
CA GLU A 958 34.71 8.40 22.43
C GLU A 958 34.43 6.89 22.56
N LEU A 959 34.91 6.07 21.61
CA LEU A 959 34.84 4.62 21.69
C LEU A 959 35.53 4.13 22.96
N THR A 960 36.76 4.57 23.21
CA THR A 960 37.54 4.20 24.43
C THR A 960 36.82 4.70 25.68
N ARG A 961 36.34 5.94 25.70
CA ARG A 961 35.62 6.50 26.85
C ARG A 961 34.39 5.70 27.22
N LYS A 962 33.59 5.29 26.20
CA LYS A 962 32.38 4.51 26.43
C LYS A 962 32.70 3.06 26.87
N ARG A 963 33.72 2.45 26.32
CA ARG A 963 34.16 1.12 26.77
C ARG A 963 34.58 1.18 28.25
N ASN A 964 35.36 2.17 28.64
CA ASN A 964 35.78 2.37 30.02
C ASN A 964 34.61 2.66 30.98
N GLU A 965 33.64 3.48 30.54
CA GLU A 965 32.44 3.82 31.31
C GLU A 965 31.64 2.57 31.68
N PHE A 966 31.69 1.52 30.85
CA PHE A 966 30.98 0.27 31.05
C PHE A 966 31.87 -0.89 31.53
N GLY A 967 33.12 -0.61 31.91
CA GLY A 967 34.07 -1.59 32.46
C GLY A 967 34.52 -2.63 31.43
N LEU A 968 34.55 -2.27 30.14
CA LEU A 968 35.06 -3.11 29.06
C LEU A 968 36.50 -2.71 28.78
N GLU A 969 37.45 -3.58 29.05
CA GLU A 969 38.89 -3.40 28.76
C GLU A 969 39.20 -3.61 27.28
#